data_ea1d8d3ed4404f153ec1441dcd5deda9
#
_entry.id   ea1d8d3ed4404f153ec1441dcd5deda9
#
_cell.length_a   1.000
_cell.length_b   1.000
_cell.length_c   1.000
_cell.angle_alpha   90.00
_cell.angle_beta   90.00
_cell.angle_gamma   90.00
#
_symmetry.space_group_name_H-M   'P 1'
#
loop_
_entity.id
_entity.type
_entity.pdbx_description
1 polymer ?
#
loop_
_entity_poly.entity_id
_entity_poly.type
_entity_poly.pdbx_seq_one_letter_code
_entity_poly.pdbx_strand_id
1 'polypeptide(L)'
;QVAHCAALEGKLPFINFFDGFRTSHEIQKIETWDYEDLKDMVNMDAIDEFRAHALNPNHPCLRGSAQNPDIFFQAREACNPYYDALPGIVQNYMDKVNEKLGTNYKLFNYYGAEDAEHVIVAMGSVCDTIEETIDYLTAAGEKVGVVKVRLYRPFSAEALIDAIPDSVKKISVLDRTKEPGALGEPLYLDVVAALKGSKFDAVPIYTGRYGLGSKDTTPAQIVAVYHNDEKAKFTLGIVDDVTNLSLKADEPLVTTPEGTINCKFWGLGADGTVGANKNSIKIIGDNTDMYAQAYFDYDSKKSGGVTMSHLRFGKSPIKSTYLIHQANFVACHNPSYVDKYNMVQELVDGGTFLLNCPWDMEGLEKHLPGQVKAYIANHNIKFYTIDGIKIGKEIGLGGRINTVLQSAFFKLAEIIPEEEAISLMKAAAKATYGRKGDKIVQMNYDAIDAGAKQVVEIEVPESWKDAADEGLAVPHIDENGRKDVIDFVKNIQTKVNAQEGNSLPVSAFTDYADGSTPSGSSAYEKRGIAVDIPIWQPDNCIQCNRCAYVCPHAVIRPVALTEEEAANAPEGMQSIPMIGMPDMKFAITVSAYDCTGCGSCANVCPGKKGEKALVMGNMEENAGKQTFFDYGREIPVKPEVVAKYKETTVKGSQFKQPLLEFSGACAGCGETPYAKLITQLFGERMYIANATGCSSIWGNSSPSTPYTVTPEGKGPAWSNSLFEDNAEFGYGMLLAQNTIRNRLKGLVEKLAADAENEDVKAAAQEYLDTYTCGATNGTATDKLVAALEACGCDRAEKAELLKNKDFLAKKSQWIFGGDGWAYDIGFGGVDHVLA
;
A
#
# COMPACT_ATOMS: atom_id res chain seq x y z
N GLN A 1 -6.34 8.82 28.70
CA GLN A 1 -6.46 9.06 30.16
C GLN A 1 -7.89 8.79 30.63
N VAL A 2 -8.91 9.45 30.06
CA VAL A 2 -10.33 9.25 30.42
C VAL A 2 -10.71 7.76 30.44
N ALA A 3 -10.39 7.01 29.36
CA ALA A 3 -10.72 5.58 29.26
C ALA A 3 -10.05 4.73 30.37
N HIS A 4 -8.79 5.00 30.70
CA HIS A 4 -8.09 4.28 31.79
C HIS A 4 -8.69 4.56 33.16
N CYS A 5 -8.96 5.83 33.48
CA CYS A 5 -9.57 6.20 34.75
C CYS A 5 -11.01 5.67 34.87
N ALA A 6 -11.79 5.80 33.79
CA ALA A 6 -13.17 5.31 33.76
C ALA A 6 -13.26 3.78 33.82
N ALA A 7 -12.29 3.05 33.24
CA ALA A 7 -12.25 1.58 33.33
C ALA A 7 -12.07 1.10 34.78
N LEU A 8 -11.18 1.76 35.53
CA LEU A 8 -10.93 1.42 36.94
C LEU A 8 -12.13 1.73 37.82
N GLU A 9 -12.70 2.94 37.74
CA GLU A 9 -13.83 3.35 38.52
C GLU A 9 -15.15 2.65 38.10
N GLY A 10 -15.37 2.52 36.80
CA GLY A 10 -16.56 1.86 36.25
C GLY A 10 -16.48 0.33 36.24
N LYS A 11 -15.32 -0.28 36.59
CA LYS A 11 -15.10 -1.74 36.66
C LYS A 11 -15.41 -2.46 35.34
N LEU A 12 -15.31 -1.77 34.22
CA LEU A 12 -15.56 -2.29 32.88
C LEU A 12 -14.33 -2.08 31.97
N PRO A 13 -14.04 -3.02 31.07
CA PRO A 13 -12.98 -2.82 30.07
C PRO A 13 -13.35 -1.75 29.06
N PHE A 14 -12.34 -1.02 28.58
CA PHE A 14 -12.48 -0.01 27.52
C PHE A 14 -11.67 -0.37 26.29
N ILE A 15 -12.22 -0.10 25.13
CA ILE A 15 -11.51 -0.03 23.86
C ILE A 15 -11.46 1.42 23.45
N ASN A 16 -10.25 2.00 23.43
CA ASN A 16 -9.99 3.29 22.82
C ASN A 16 -9.54 3.06 21.38
N PHE A 17 -10.28 3.58 20.40
CA PHE A 17 -10.00 3.39 18.99
C PHE A 17 -9.97 4.72 18.24
N PHE A 18 -9.28 4.74 17.12
CA PHE A 18 -9.13 5.87 16.22
C PHE A 18 -9.01 5.38 14.78
N ASP A 19 -9.15 6.29 13.83
CA ASP A 19 -9.05 5.98 12.40
C ASP A 19 -7.65 5.46 12.05
N GLY A 20 -7.57 4.28 11.48
CA GLY A 20 -6.35 3.80 10.85
C GLY A 20 -5.94 4.69 9.68
N PHE A 21 -4.65 4.82 9.45
CA PHE A 21 -4.00 5.70 8.49
C PHE A 21 -4.23 7.20 8.77
N ARG A 22 -5.46 7.72 8.75
CA ARG A 22 -5.72 9.15 8.96
C ARG A 22 -5.15 9.67 10.29
N THR A 23 -5.49 9.05 11.37
CA THR A 23 -4.95 9.45 12.69
C THR A 23 -3.57 8.82 12.95
N SER A 24 -3.37 7.54 12.58
CA SER A 24 -2.12 6.82 12.90
C SER A 24 -0.90 7.31 12.11
N HIS A 25 -1.08 7.90 10.93
CA HIS A 25 0.00 8.47 10.10
C HIS A 25 0.10 9.99 10.19
N GLU A 26 -0.68 10.61 11.06
CA GLU A 26 -0.67 12.04 11.28
C GLU A 26 0.24 12.43 12.45
N ILE A 27 0.91 13.55 12.33
CA ILE A 27 1.67 14.19 13.38
C ILE A 27 1.06 15.57 13.62
N GLN A 28 0.74 15.85 14.88
CA GLN A 28 0.26 17.16 15.31
C GLN A 28 1.03 17.67 16.52
N LYS A 29 1.07 18.98 16.69
CA LYS A 29 1.54 19.62 17.92
C LYS A 29 0.45 19.53 18.97
N ILE A 30 0.73 18.90 20.11
CA ILE A 30 -0.21 18.73 21.22
C ILE A 30 0.41 19.18 22.54
N GLU A 31 -0.45 19.54 23.49
CA GLU A 31 -0.05 19.71 24.89
C GLU A 31 0.13 18.33 25.54
N THR A 32 1.18 18.19 26.31
CA THR A 32 1.48 16.96 27.06
C THR A 32 1.38 17.20 28.56
N TRP A 33 0.99 16.17 29.28
CA TRP A 33 0.86 16.18 30.73
C TRP A 33 2.06 15.51 31.35
N ASP A 34 2.42 15.97 32.57
CA ASP A 34 3.39 15.27 33.39
C ASP A 34 2.71 14.23 34.32
N TYR A 35 3.51 13.48 35.07
CA TYR A 35 2.97 12.45 35.95
C TYR A 35 2.23 13.01 37.16
N GLU A 36 2.55 14.21 37.62
CA GLU A 36 1.85 14.87 38.72
C GLU A 36 0.44 15.27 38.28
N ASP A 37 0.30 15.76 37.05
CA ASP A 37 -1.02 16.03 36.45
C ASP A 37 -1.91 14.79 36.36
N LEU A 38 -1.33 13.65 35.95
CA LEU A 38 -2.06 12.39 35.88
C LEU A 38 -2.45 11.87 37.26
N LYS A 39 -1.60 12.05 38.26
CA LYS A 39 -1.84 11.61 39.64
C LYS A 39 -3.09 12.26 40.23
N ASP A 40 -3.31 13.55 39.98
CA ASP A 40 -4.46 14.29 40.50
C ASP A 40 -5.80 13.82 39.87
N MET A 41 -5.74 13.22 38.71
CA MET A 41 -6.92 12.69 38.02
C MET A 41 -7.34 11.29 38.50
N VAL A 42 -6.40 10.50 39.00
CA VAL A 42 -6.60 9.08 39.28
C VAL A 42 -7.36 8.90 40.59
N ASN A 43 -8.42 8.05 40.56
CA ASN A 43 -9.09 7.60 41.75
C ASN A 43 -8.30 6.46 42.38
N MET A 44 -7.56 6.78 43.46
CA MET A 44 -6.71 5.78 44.16
C MET A 44 -7.53 4.71 44.88
N ASP A 45 -8.71 5.04 45.35
CA ASP A 45 -9.60 4.04 45.99
C ASP A 45 -10.06 2.98 45.00
N ALA A 46 -10.37 3.40 43.75
CA ALA A 46 -10.71 2.46 42.67
C ALA A 46 -9.51 1.56 42.27
N ILE A 47 -8.29 2.09 42.32
CA ILE A 47 -7.07 1.30 42.09
C ILE A 47 -6.86 0.27 43.20
N ASP A 48 -7.02 0.68 44.46
CA ASP A 48 -6.82 -0.20 45.60
C ASP A 48 -7.92 -1.31 45.63
N GLU A 49 -9.15 -0.97 45.28
CA GLU A 49 -10.21 -1.93 45.08
C GLU A 49 -9.90 -2.92 43.97
N PHE A 50 -9.45 -2.43 42.81
CA PHE A 50 -9.05 -3.28 41.68
C PHE A 50 -7.91 -4.24 42.07
N ARG A 51 -6.88 -3.75 42.78
CA ARG A 51 -5.79 -4.59 43.31
C ARG A 51 -6.25 -5.61 44.34
N ALA A 52 -7.18 -5.22 45.21
CA ALA A 52 -7.75 -6.16 46.19
C ALA A 52 -8.50 -7.33 45.56
N HIS A 53 -9.05 -7.14 44.35
CA HIS A 53 -9.70 -8.17 43.56
C HIS A 53 -8.73 -9.05 42.74
N ALA A 54 -7.41 -8.80 42.79
CA ALA A 54 -6.44 -9.66 42.11
C ALA A 54 -6.48 -11.08 42.66
N LEU A 55 -6.24 -12.09 41.81
CA LEU A 55 -6.14 -13.49 42.27
C LEU A 55 -4.97 -13.62 43.22
N ASN A 56 -5.28 -14.04 44.47
CA ASN A 56 -4.30 -14.15 45.53
C ASN A 56 -4.57 -15.38 46.37
N PRO A 57 -3.61 -16.33 46.56
CA PRO A 57 -3.80 -17.51 47.38
C PRO A 57 -4.15 -17.21 48.83
N ASN A 58 -3.76 -16.04 49.36
CA ASN A 58 -4.12 -15.63 50.73
C ASN A 58 -5.60 -15.21 50.85
N HIS A 59 -6.21 -14.87 49.73
CA HIS A 59 -7.65 -14.54 49.64
C HIS A 59 -8.23 -15.24 48.40
N PRO A 60 -8.43 -16.57 48.47
CA PRO A 60 -8.77 -17.35 47.28
C PRO A 60 -10.15 -17.02 46.75
N CYS A 61 -10.24 -16.86 45.43
CA CYS A 61 -11.52 -16.75 44.72
C CYS A 61 -11.42 -17.48 43.38
N LEU A 62 -12.56 -17.89 42.86
CA LEU A 62 -12.69 -18.54 41.55
C LEU A 62 -13.44 -17.60 40.59
N ARG A 63 -12.94 -17.43 39.40
CA ARG A 63 -13.56 -16.64 38.34
C ARG A 63 -13.63 -17.44 37.05
N GLY A 64 -14.59 -17.09 36.17
CA GLY A 64 -14.79 -17.78 34.91
C GLY A 64 -15.38 -19.17 35.01
N SER A 65 -16.18 -19.41 36.09
CA SER A 65 -16.87 -20.67 36.26
C SER A 65 -17.93 -20.92 35.16
N ALA A 66 -18.12 -22.18 34.78
CA ALA A 66 -19.22 -22.56 33.91
C ALA A 66 -20.56 -22.29 34.62
N GLN A 67 -21.52 -21.76 33.90
CA GLN A 67 -22.86 -21.44 34.36
C GLN A 67 -23.89 -22.17 33.48
N ASN A 68 -24.83 -22.83 34.13
CA ASN A 68 -25.90 -23.53 33.42
C ASN A 68 -26.94 -22.55 32.84
N PRO A 69 -27.76 -22.99 31.85
CA PRO A 69 -28.76 -22.13 31.20
C PRO A 69 -29.76 -21.46 32.15
N ASP A 70 -30.01 -22.04 33.30
CA ASP A 70 -30.98 -21.56 34.31
C ASP A 70 -30.49 -20.37 35.13
N ILE A 71 -29.15 -20.08 35.12
CA ILE A 71 -28.57 -18.99 35.89
C ILE A 71 -27.74 -18.01 35.05
N PHE A 72 -27.26 -18.39 33.87
CA PHE A 72 -26.37 -17.57 33.06
C PHE A 72 -26.97 -16.21 32.68
N PHE A 73 -28.27 -16.21 32.32
CA PHE A 73 -28.93 -14.96 31.89
C PHE A 73 -29.04 -13.97 33.06
N GLN A 74 -29.46 -14.43 34.22
CA GLN A 74 -29.53 -13.59 35.44
C GLN A 74 -28.14 -13.04 35.81
N ALA A 75 -27.10 -13.86 35.72
CA ALA A 75 -25.73 -13.40 35.96
C ALA A 75 -25.27 -12.33 34.96
N ARG A 76 -25.73 -12.40 33.70
CA ARG A 76 -25.44 -11.34 32.69
C ARG A 76 -26.20 -10.05 32.96
N GLU A 77 -27.46 -10.12 33.35
CA GLU A 77 -28.27 -8.95 33.72
C GLU A 77 -27.76 -8.23 34.97
N ALA A 78 -27.15 -8.95 35.89
CA ALA A 78 -26.60 -8.39 37.13
C ALA A 78 -25.47 -7.37 36.93
N CYS A 79 -24.86 -7.31 35.73
CA CYS A 79 -23.82 -6.31 35.40
C CYS A 79 -24.40 -5.00 34.83
N ASN A 80 -25.69 -4.92 34.50
CA ASN A 80 -26.31 -3.73 33.88
C ASN A 80 -26.05 -2.43 34.67
N PRO A 81 -26.13 -2.40 36.02
CA PRO A 81 -25.88 -1.16 36.78
C PRO A 81 -24.49 -0.54 36.55
N TYR A 82 -23.49 -1.37 36.22
CA TYR A 82 -22.14 -0.84 35.87
C TYR A 82 -22.15 -0.13 34.52
N TYR A 83 -22.87 -0.68 33.52
CA TYR A 83 -23.02 -0.04 32.20
C TYR A 83 -23.86 1.23 32.31
N ASP A 84 -24.92 1.24 33.14
CA ASP A 84 -25.81 2.41 33.33
C ASP A 84 -25.08 3.58 34.03
N ALA A 85 -24.15 3.29 34.94
CA ALA A 85 -23.36 4.30 35.65
C ALA A 85 -22.23 4.88 34.80
N LEU A 86 -21.75 4.14 33.78
CA LEU A 86 -20.52 4.47 33.08
C LEU A 86 -20.56 5.80 32.32
N PRO A 87 -21.65 6.22 31.63
CA PRO A 87 -21.69 7.53 30.97
C PRO A 87 -21.40 8.69 31.92
N GLY A 88 -21.95 8.66 33.14
CA GLY A 88 -21.69 9.67 34.16
C GLY A 88 -20.24 9.67 34.65
N ILE A 89 -19.65 8.49 34.85
CA ILE A 89 -18.22 8.36 35.21
C ILE A 89 -17.31 8.91 34.10
N VAL A 90 -17.57 8.59 32.83
CA VAL A 90 -16.81 9.10 31.69
C VAL A 90 -16.93 10.62 31.62
N GLN A 91 -18.14 11.19 31.76
CA GLN A 91 -18.34 12.63 31.73
C GLN A 91 -17.57 13.32 32.86
N ASN A 92 -17.58 12.77 34.09
CA ASN A 92 -16.81 13.31 35.21
C ASN A 92 -15.29 13.39 34.90
N TYR A 93 -14.72 12.37 34.27
CA TYR A 93 -13.31 12.42 33.85
C TYR A 93 -13.07 13.38 32.68
N MET A 94 -14.00 13.52 31.75
CA MET A 94 -13.96 14.55 30.72
C MET A 94 -13.97 15.95 31.34
N ASP A 95 -14.80 16.18 32.37
CA ASP A 95 -14.88 17.48 33.06
C ASP A 95 -13.57 17.82 33.78
N LYS A 96 -12.91 16.85 34.40
CA LYS A 96 -11.55 17.05 34.98
C LYS A 96 -10.52 17.44 33.90
N VAL A 97 -10.59 16.84 32.70
CA VAL A 97 -9.76 17.22 31.56
C VAL A 97 -10.09 18.63 31.11
N ASN A 98 -11.38 18.97 31.01
CA ASN A 98 -11.85 20.29 30.59
C ASN A 98 -11.37 21.40 31.55
N GLU A 99 -11.44 21.15 32.83
CA GLU A 99 -10.94 22.10 33.84
C GLU A 99 -9.44 22.34 33.71
N LYS A 100 -8.66 21.28 33.43
CA LYS A 100 -7.20 21.36 33.34
C LYS A 100 -6.70 22.00 32.05
N LEU A 101 -7.33 21.69 30.91
CA LEU A 101 -6.87 22.10 29.56
C LEU A 101 -7.72 23.24 28.98
N GLY A 102 -8.80 23.69 29.64
CA GLY A 102 -9.71 24.68 29.08
C GLY A 102 -10.50 24.17 27.87
N THR A 103 -10.74 22.88 27.80
CA THR A 103 -11.48 22.18 26.72
C THR A 103 -12.96 22.07 27.08
N ASN A 104 -13.79 21.48 26.20
CA ASN A 104 -15.21 21.27 26.43
C ASN A 104 -15.62 19.86 25.96
N TYR A 105 -14.92 18.81 26.43
CA TYR A 105 -15.25 17.44 26.07
C TYR A 105 -16.56 16.99 26.76
N LYS A 106 -17.45 16.39 25.97
CA LYS A 106 -18.69 15.77 26.41
C LYS A 106 -18.85 14.41 25.73
N LEU A 107 -19.77 13.58 26.20
CA LEU A 107 -20.11 12.29 25.57
C LEU A 107 -20.48 12.49 24.09
N PHE A 108 -21.22 13.56 23.83
CA PHE A 108 -21.57 14.08 22.50
C PHE A 108 -21.31 15.58 22.47
N ASN A 109 -20.43 16.03 21.59
CA ASN A 109 -20.14 17.46 21.44
C ASN A 109 -20.86 18.05 20.23
N TYR A 110 -21.63 19.09 20.42
CA TYR A 110 -22.18 19.90 19.34
C TYR A 110 -21.19 20.98 18.93
N TYR A 111 -21.12 21.24 17.60
CA TYR A 111 -20.41 22.37 17.01
C TYR A 111 -21.18 22.90 15.79
N GLY A 112 -21.35 24.22 15.66
CA GLY A 112 -22.02 24.90 14.55
C GLY A 112 -22.97 25.97 14.96
N ALA A 113 -23.91 26.36 14.07
CA ALA A 113 -24.91 27.36 14.32
C ALA A 113 -25.85 26.97 15.46
N GLU A 114 -26.17 27.90 16.36
CA GLU A 114 -27.08 27.62 17.50
C GLU A 114 -28.50 27.23 17.01
N ASP A 115 -28.90 27.75 15.85
CA ASP A 115 -30.18 27.48 15.18
C ASP A 115 -30.03 26.59 13.94
N ALA A 116 -29.10 25.63 14.00
CA ALA A 116 -28.85 24.71 12.90
C ALA A 116 -30.10 23.94 12.48
N GLU A 117 -30.35 23.90 11.18
CA GLU A 117 -31.46 23.18 10.57
C GLU A 117 -31.04 21.80 10.03
N HIS A 118 -29.76 21.64 9.66
CA HIS A 118 -29.18 20.35 9.26
C HIS A 118 -27.96 20.03 10.14
N VAL A 119 -28.00 18.86 10.77
CA VAL A 119 -26.93 18.39 11.63
C VAL A 119 -26.35 17.07 11.10
N ILE A 120 -25.02 16.99 11.02
CA ILE A 120 -24.30 15.72 10.81
C ILE A 120 -24.02 15.08 12.18
N VAL A 121 -24.14 13.75 12.26
CA VAL A 121 -23.66 12.96 13.41
C VAL A 121 -22.52 12.08 12.92
N ALA A 122 -21.34 12.21 13.51
CA ALA A 122 -20.14 11.49 13.10
C ALA A 122 -19.19 11.23 14.27
N MET A 123 -18.19 10.37 14.06
CA MET A 123 -17.11 10.13 15.01
C MET A 123 -15.77 10.03 14.26
N GLY A 124 -14.66 10.23 14.99
CA GLY A 124 -13.31 10.11 14.46
C GLY A 124 -12.79 11.36 13.76
N SER A 125 -11.76 11.21 12.95
CA SER A 125 -11.00 12.31 12.35
C SER A 125 -11.83 13.21 11.40
N VAL A 126 -12.86 12.67 10.76
CA VAL A 126 -13.72 13.45 9.87
C VAL A 126 -14.43 14.62 10.60
N CYS A 127 -14.58 14.53 11.91
CA CYS A 127 -15.23 15.61 12.69
C CYS A 127 -14.49 16.94 12.55
N ASP A 128 -13.16 16.92 12.44
CA ASP A 128 -12.37 18.14 12.29
C ASP A 128 -12.56 18.75 10.89
N THR A 129 -12.59 17.93 9.84
CA THR A 129 -12.95 18.38 8.48
C THR A 129 -14.37 18.95 8.43
N ILE A 130 -15.33 18.34 9.16
CA ILE A 130 -16.70 18.83 9.24
C ILE A 130 -16.75 20.20 9.95
N GLU A 131 -16.02 20.37 11.06
CA GLU A 131 -15.95 21.66 11.75
C GLU A 131 -15.37 22.77 10.86
N GLU A 132 -14.29 22.48 10.14
CA GLU A 132 -13.70 23.45 9.21
C GLU A 132 -14.70 23.83 8.10
N THR A 133 -15.46 22.85 7.60
CA THR A 133 -16.51 23.08 6.60
C THR A 133 -17.67 23.88 7.18
N ILE A 134 -18.07 23.63 8.43
CA ILE A 134 -19.11 24.40 9.14
C ILE A 134 -18.68 25.86 9.30
N ASP A 135 -17.42 26.13 9.65
CA ASP A 135 -16.90 27.49 9.75
C ASP A 135 -17.06 28.24 8.41
N TYR A 136 -16.77 27.55 7.30
CA TYR A 136 -16.97 28.10 5.95
C TYR A 136 -18.45 28.35 5.62
N LEU A 137 -19.34 27.38 5.86
CA LEU A 137 -20.77 27.48 5.52
C LEU A 137 -21.52 28.48 6.42
N THR A 138 -21.21 28.53 7.71
CA THR A 138 -21.82 29.47 8.65
C THR A 138 -21.40 30.91 8.36
N ALA A 139 -20.16 31.13 7.93
CA ALA A 139 -19.72 32.44 7.44
C ALA A 139 -20.50 32.88 6.19
N ALA A 140 -21.01 31.94 5.39
CA ALA A 140 -21.91 32.20 4.27
C ALA A 140 -23.38 32.32 4.69
N GLY A 141 -23.72 32.18 5.97
CA GLY A 141 -25.07 32.31 6.53
C GLY A 141 -25.88 31.00 6.57
N GLU A 142 -25.27 29.86 6.32
CA GLU A 142 -25.94 28.57 6.40
C GLU A 142 -26.08 28.07 7.86
N LYS A 143 -27.21 27.41 8.13
CA LYS A 143 -27.60 26.93 9.46
C LYS A 143 -27.27 25.44 9.60
N VAL A 144 -25.99 25.13 9.78
CA VAL A 144 -25.44 23.77 9.81
C VAL A 144 -24.66 23.51 11.10
N GLY A 145 -24.59 22.24 11.49
CA GLY A 145 -23.84 21.82 12.66
C GLY A 145 -23.47 20.34 12.64
N VAL A 146 -22.64 19.94 13.58
CA VAL A 146 -22.22 18.53 13.80
C VAL A 146 -22.35 18.14 15.25
N VAL A 147 -22.81 16.91 15.49
CA VAL A 147 -22.68 16.22 16.78
C VAL A 147 -21.54 15.20 16.66
N LYS A 148 -20.49 15.40 17.44
CA LYS A 148 -19.31 14.52 17.51
C LYS A 148 -19.51 13.47 18.61
N VAL A 149 -19.52 12.19 18.23
CA VAL A 149 -19.65 11.08 19.17
C VAL A 149 -18.28 10.77 19.78
N ARG A 150 -18.15 10.90 21.10
CA ARG A 150 -16.90 10.58 21.83
C ARG A 150 -17.03 9.31 22.66
N LEU A 151 -18.18 9.06 23.29
CA LEU A 151 -18.47 7.76 23.89
C LEU A 151 -19.48 7.00 23.03
N TYR A 152 -18.99 6.01 22.29
CA TYR A 152 -19.85 5.21 21.43
C TYR A 152 -20.58 4.10 22.19
N ARG A 153 -19.95 3.51 23.20
CA ARG A 153 -20.53 2.47 24.08
C ARG A 153 -20.11 2.69 25.54
N PRO A 154 -21.04 2.64 26.50
CA PRO A 154 -22.52 2.57 26.34
C PRO A 154 -23.07 3.79 25.60
N PHE A 155 -24.04 3.61 24.70
CA PHE A 155 -24.64 4.71 23.94
C PHE A 155 -25.69 5.44 24.81
N SER A 156 -25.47 6.73 25.07
CA SER A 156 -26.42 7.54 25.86
C SER A 156 -27.39 8.29 24.94
N ALA A 157 -28.61 7.79 24.81
CA ALA A 157 -29.65 8.44 24.01
C ALA A 157 -29.98 9.84 24.56
N GLU A 158 -30.06 10.02 25.90
CA GLU A 158 -30.30 11.31 26.54
C GLU A 158 -29.23 12.34 26.17
N ALA A 159 -27.94 11.99 26.31
CA ALA A 159 -26.84 12.89 25.97
C ALA A 159 -26.80 13.26 24.48
N LEU A 160 -27.18 12.33 23.58
CA LEU A 160 -27.32 12.63 22.16
C LEU A 160 -28.46 13.63 21.91
N ILE A 161 -29.65 13.39 22.50
CA ILE A 161 -30.84 14.25 22.36
C ILE A 161 -30.54 15.67 22.86
N ASP A 162 -29.81 15.77 23.98
CA ASP A 162 -29.45 17.07 24.57
C ASP A 162 -28.41 17.82 23.74
N ALA A 163 -27.58 17.09 22.99
CA ALA A 163 -26.59 17.71 22.11
C ALA A 163 -27.16 18.26 20.80
N ILE A 164 -28.34 17.80 20.37
CA ILE A 164 -28.97 18.23 19.10
C ILE A 164 -29.77 19.52 19.31
N PRO A 165 -29.55 20.59 18.52
CA PRO A 165 -30.38 21.81 18.59
C PRO A 165 -31.86 21.56 18.29
N ASP A 166 -32.76 22.25 18.98
CA ASP A 166 -34.20 22.09 18.78
C ASP A 166 -34.69 22.51 17.39
N SER A 167 -33.91 23.31 16.68
CA SER A 167 -34.21 23.85 15.34
C SER A 167 -34.00 22.82 14.21
N VAL A 168 -33.41 21.65 14.52
CA VAL A 168 -33.04 20.64 13.52
C VAL A 168 -34.25 20.14 12.74
N LYS A 169 -34.10 20.18 11.40
CA LYS A 169 -35.08 19.66 10.43
C LYS A 169 -34.61 18.43 9.70
N LYS A 170 -33.31 18.15 9.69
CA LYS A 170 -32.68 17.01 9.02
C LYS A 170 -31.42 16.57 9.76
N ILE A 171 -31.18 15.26 9.83
CA ILE A 171 -29.98 14.67 10.40
C ILE A 171 -29.34 13.77 9.35
N SER A 172 -28.03 13.89 9.15
CA SER A 172 -27.23 12.98 8.33
C SER A 172 -26.20 12.26 9.20
N VAL A 173 -26.25 10.92 9.25
CA VAL A 173 -25.27 10.13 10.01
C VAL A 173 -24.22 9.62 9.06
N LEU A 174 -22.95 9.87 9.39
CA LEU A 174 -21.81 9.41 8.62
C LEU A 174 -21.09 8.28 9.33
N ASP A 175 -21.02 7.14 8.65
CA ASP A 175 -20.31 5.95 9.10
C ASP A 175 -19.11 5.64 8.21
N ARG A 176 -17.91 5.51 8.81
CA ARG A 176 -16.70 5.10 8.11
C ARG A 176 -16.60 3.57 8.06
N THR A 177 -17.68 2.92 7.68
CA THR A 177 -17.80 1.48 7.54
C THR A 177 -18.86 1.11 6.52
N LYS A 178 -18.88 -0.15 6.12
CA LYS A 178 -19.93 -0.74 5.30
C LYS A 178 -20.29 -2.09 5.92
N GLU A 179 -21.56 -2.23 6.27
CA GLU A 179 -22.12 -3.48 6.77
C GLU A 179 -22.99 -4.15 5.68
N PRO A 180 -22.42 -5.07 4.88
CA PRO A 180 -23.17 -5.73 3.81
C PRO A 180 -24.35 -6.53 4.38
N GLY A 181 -25.57 -6.26 3.85
CA GLY A 181 -26.78 -6.96 4.27
C GLY A 181 -27.51 -6.37 5.48
N ALA A 182 -26.92 -5.39 6.19
CA ALA A 182 -27.60 -4.64 7.24
C ALA A 182 -28.57 -3.59 6.67
N LEU A 183 -29.56 -3.19 7.47
CA LEU A 183 -30.49 -2.11 7.10
C LEU A 183 -29.79 -0.73 7.05
N GLY A 184 -28.72 -0.56 7.82
CA GLY A 184 -27.87 0.63 7.88
C GLY A 184 -26.58 0.31 8.61
N GLU A 185 -25.66 1.25 8.59
CA GLU A 185 -24.39 1.17 9.29
C GLU A 185 -24.57 1.37 10.81
N PRO A 186 -23.61 0.97 11.66
CA PRO A 186 -23.81 0.87 13.11
C PRO A 186 -24.22 2.19 13.80
N LEU A 187 -23.52 3.29 13.51
CA LEU A 187 -23.86 4.58 14.15
C LEU A 187 -25.24 5.07 13.72
N TYR A 188 -25.58 4.91 12.45
CA TYR A 188 -26.91 5.27 11.94
C TYR A 188 -28.01 4.51 12.68
N LEU A 189 -27.87 3.19 12.88
CA LEU A 189 -28.86 2.38 13.58
C LEU A 189 -29.02 2.80 15.05
N ASP A 190 -27.92 3.14 15.71
CA ASP A 190 -27.97 3.63 17.11
C ASP A 190 -28.67 5.00 17.20
N VAL A 191 -28.36 5.92 16.27
CA VAL A 191 -29.00 7.24 16.24
C VAL A 191 -30.50 7.12 15.98
N VAL A 192 -30.90 6.27 15.01
CA VAL A 192 -32.33 6.03 14.74
C VAL A 192 -33.03 5.45 15.98
N ALA A 193 -32.42 4.47 16.65
CA ALA A 193 -32.96 3.87 17.85
C ALA A 193 -33.07 4.88 19.01
N ALA A 194 -32.03 5.70 19.22
CA ALA A 194 -31.98 6.70 20.28
C ALA A 194 -33.00 7.84 20.09
N LEU A 195 -33.27 8.25 18.85
CA LEU A 195 -34.20 9.34 18.56
C LEU A 195 -35.66 8.90 18.47
N LYS A 196 -35.93 7.60 18.41
CA LYS A 196 -37.28 7.04 18.37
C LYS A 196 -38.07 7.38 19.61
N GLY A 197 -39.24 8.03 19.43
CA GLY A 197 -40.07 8.48 20.53
C GLY A 197 -39.57 9.74 21.26
N SER A 198 -38.48 10.35 20.83
CA SER A 198 -37.98 11.64 21.30
C SER A 198 -38.65 12.84 20.60
N LYS A 199 -38.32 14.05 21.00
CA LYS A 199 -38.73 15.30 20.30
C LYS A 199 -38.29 15.32 18.83
N PHE A 200 -37.34 14.47 18.39
CA PHE A 200 -36.82 14.36 17.04
C PHE A 200 -37.36 13.15 16.25
N ASP A 201 -38.34 12.40 16.78
CA ASP A 201 -38.88 11.18 16.13
C ASP A 201 -39.39 11.41 14.70
N ALA A 202 -39.86 12.65 14.39
CA ALA A 202 -40.33 13.00 13.04
C ALA A 202 -39.24 13.57 12.11
N VAL A 203 -38.03 13.82 12.61
CA VAL A 203 -36.95 14.40 11.81
C VAL A 203 -36.38 13.33 10.88
N PRO A 204 -36.26 13.59 9.56
CA PRO A 204 -35.66 12.63 8.63
C PRO A 204 -34.19 12.41 8.95
N ILE A 205 -33.79 11.13 9.01
CA ILE A 205 -32.41 10.72 9.30
C ILE A 205 -31.84 10.01 8.07
N TYR A 206 -30.81 10.60 7.49
CA TYR A 206 -30.09 10.08 6.32
C TYR A 206 -28.84 9.32 6.76
N THR A 207 -28.38 8.37 5.94
CA THR A 207 -27.18 7.55 6.21
C THR A 207 -26.18 7.66 5.09
N GLY A 208 -24.93 8.00 5.43
CA GLY A 208 -23.83 8.16 4.49
C GLY A 208 -22.64 7.29 4.86
N ARG A 209 -22.11 6.56 3.87
CA ARG A 209 -20.85 5.82 3.97
C ARG A 209 -19.71 6.63 3.38
N TYR A 210 -18.58 6.69 4.08
CA TYR A 210 -17.41 7.44 3.65
C TYR A 210 -16.12 6.76 4.09
N GLY A 211 -14.97 7.18 3.53
CA GLY A 211 -13.64 6.97 4.08
C GLY A 211 -13.13 5.54 4.18
N LEU A 212 -13.79 4.55 3.55
CA LEU A 212 -13.33 3.16 3.56
C LEU A 212 -11.93 3.05 2.97
N GLY A 213 -11.05 2.24 3.59
CA GLY A 213 -9.67 2.09 3.17
C GLY A 213 -8.87 3.40 3.23
N SER A 214 -9.25 4.33 4.11
CA SER A 214 -8.67 5.68 4.22
C SER A 214 -8.86 6.57 3.00
N LYS A 215 -9.92 6.31 2.20
CA LYS A 215 -10.34 7.24 1.14
C LYS A 215 -10.47 8.65 1.69
N ASP A 216 -9.93 9.62 0.97
CA ASP A 216 -9.97 11.03 1.38
C ASP A 216 -11.40 11.55 1.52
N THR A 217 -11.64 12.41 2.51
CA THR A 217 -12.93 13.04 2.75
C THR A 217 -12.72 14.54 2.85
N THR A 218 -13.11 15.25 1.81
CA THR A 218 -12.82 16.68 1.61
C THR A 218 -13.93 17.58 2.12
N PRO A 219 -13.67 18.87 2.36
CA PRO A 219 -14.71 19.86 2.64
C PRO A 219 -15.81 19.91 1.59
N ALA A 220 -15.49 19.82 0.31
CA ALA A 220 -16.49 19.80 -0.77
C ALA A 220 -17.48 18.63 -0.65
N GLN A 221 -16.97 17.45 -0.23
CA GLN A 221 -17.83 16.29 0.04
C GLN A 221 -18.75 16.53 1.24
N ILE A 222 -18.28 17.21 2.28
CA ILE A 222 -19.11 17.58 3.44
C ILE A 222 -20.16 18.63 3.05
N VAL A 223 -19.82 19.62 2.22
CA VAL A 223 -20.81 20.55 1.63
C VAL A 223 -21.90 19.78 0.88
N ALA A 224 -21.51 18.77 0.08
CA ALA A 224 -22.48 17.94 -0.63
C ALA A 224 -23.42 17.17 0.31
N VAL A 225 -23.00 16.81 1.53
CA VAL A 225 -23.89 16.20 2.55
C VAL A 225 -24.90 17.22 3.05
N TYR A 226 -24.48 18.45 3.38
CA TYR A 226 -25.39 19.48 3.84
C TYR A 226 -26.42 19.90 2.78
N HIS A 227 -26.03 19.88 1.51
CA HIS A 227 -26.91 20.20 0.37
C HIS A 227 -27.69 18.98 -0.18
N ASN A 228 -27.58 17.80 0.42
CA ASN A 228 -28.26 16.59 -0.04
C ASN A 228 -29.71 16.54 0.46
N ASP A 229 -30.66 16.77 -0.44
CA ASP A 229 -32.11 16.64 -0.18
C ASP A 229 -32.74 15.41 -0.88
N GLU A 230 -31.99 14.72 -1.71
CA GLU A 230 -32.53 13.69 -2.61
C GLU A 230 -32.27 12.27 -2.14
N LYS A 231 -31.08 11.99 -1.58
CA LYS A 231 -30.62 10.63 -1.27
C LYS A 231 -30.60 10.37 0.24
N ALA A 232 -31.61 9.69 0.74
CA ALA A 232 -31.63 9.27 2.15
C ALA A 232 -30.52 8.25 2.52
N LYS A 233 -29.99 7.52 1.51
CA LYS A 233 -28.82 6.66 1.62
C LYS A 233 -27.82 7.06 0.54
N PHE A 234 -26.58 7.32 0.94
CA PHE A 234 -25.55 7.82 0.02
C PHE A 234 -24.14 7.36 0.35
N THR A 235 -23.22 7.62 -0.58
CA THR A 235 -21.77 7.40 -0.44
C THR A 235 -21.01 8.68 -0.79
N LEU A 236 -19.81 8.84 -0.19
CA LEU A 236 -18.91 9.98 -0.44
C LEU A 236 -17.56 9.50 -0.97
N GLY A 237 -16.93 10.35 -1.78
CA GLY A 237 -15.55 10.16 -2.23
C GLY A 237 -15.34 9.13 -3.34
N ILE A 238 -16.43 8.57 -3.90
CA ILE A 238 -16.40 7.62 -5.01
C ILE A 238 -17.40 7.99 -6.08
N VAL A 239 -17.23 7.45 -7.28
CA VAL A 239 -18.20 7.53 -8.38
C VAL A 239 -18.91 6.17 -8.48
N ASP A 240 -20.09 6.09 -7.87
CA ASP A 240 -20.92 4.87 -7.90
C ASP A 240 -21.93 4.93 -9.05
N ASP A 241 -21.56 4.37 -10.16
CA ASP A 241 -22.36 4.22 -11.37
C ASP A 241 -23.10 2.87 -11.45
N VAL A 242 -22.98 2.04 -10.41
CA VAL A 242 -23.65 0.74 -10.29
C VAL A 242 -24.94 0.84 -9.47
N THR A 243 -24.86 1.39 -8.26
CA THR A 243 -26.01 1.58 -7.39
C THR A 243 -26.46 3.04 -7.26
N ASN A 244 -25.71 3.98 -7.84
CA ASN A 244 -26.00 5.40 -7.95
C ASN A 244 -26.22 6.12 -6.61
N LEU A 245 -25.47 5.70 -5.57
CA LEU A 245 -25.59 6.27 -4.22
C LEU A 245 -24.68 7.49 -4.01
N SER A 246 -23.68 7.73 -4.84
CA SER A 246 -22.70 8.80 -4.63
C SER A 246 -23.35 10.19 -4.68
N LEU A 247 -22.94 11.04 -3.74
CA LEU A 247 -23.13 12.48 -3.86
C LEU A 247 -22.02 13.06 -4.73
N LYS A 248 -22.36 14.03 -5.55
CA LYS A 248 -21.41 14.81 -6.34
C LYS A 248 -20.87 15.95 -5.50
N ALA A 249 -19.57 16.09 -5.44
CA ALA A 249 -18.87 17.20 -4.79
C ALA A 249 -18.23 18.12 -5.84
N ASP A 250 -18.26 19.42 -5.59
CA ASP A 250 -17.64 20.42 -6.46
C ASP A 250 -16.21 20.70 -5.95
N GLU A 251 -15.27 19.92 -6.44
CA GLU A 251 -13.84 20.00 -6.08
C GLU A 251 -13.04 20.90 -7.06
N PRO A 252 -11.96 21.56 -6.61
CA PRO A 252 -11.50 21.69 -5.23
C PRO A 252 -12.21 22.82 -4.44
N LEU A 253 -12.38 22.63 -3.14
CA LEU A 253 -12.84 23.66 -2.21
C LEU A 253 -11.76 23.92 -1.13
N VAL A 254 -11.35 25.16 -0.97
CA VAL A 254 -10.38 25.58 0.06
C VAL A 254 -11.13 26.16 1.24
N THR A 255 -10.96 25.55 2.41
CA THR A 255 -11.56 25.96 3.68
C THR A 255 -10.54 26.21 4.77
N THR A 256 -9.25 25.95 4.50
CA THR A 256 -8.16 26.20 5.46
C THR A 256 -8.12 27.68 5.87
N PRO A 257 -7.86 27.98 7.16
CA PRO A 257 -7.73 29.36 7.65
C PRO A 257 -6.69 30.16 6.86
N GLU A 258 -6.95 31.46 6.66
CA GLU A 258 -6.04 32.38 6.00
C GLU A 258 -4.67 32.37 6.71
N GLY A 259 -3.58 32.34 5.92
CA GLY A 259 -2.21 32.26 6.42
C GLY A 259 -1.74 30.84 6.75
N THR A 260 -2.53 29.81 6.48
CA THR A 260 -2.06 28.42 6.51
C THR A 260 -1.16 28.14 5.31
N ILE A 261 0.04 27.61 5.55
CA ILE A 261 0.99 27.21 4.52
C ILE A 261 0.88 25.70 4.32
N ASN A 262 0.60 25.31 3.08
CA ASN A 262 0.45 23.92 2.64
C ASN A 262 1.66 23.51 1.82
N CYS A 263 2.38 22.46 2.24
CA CYS A 263 3.54 21.93 1.54
C CYS A 263 3.33 20.46 1.22
N LYS A 264 3.71 20.05 0.00
CA LYS A 264 3.64 18.66 -0.45
C LYS A 264 4.97 18.18 -1.01
N PHE A 265 5.39 16.98 -0.62
CA PHE A 265 6.68 16.42 -1.02
C PHE A 265 6.46 15.05 -1.64
N TRP A 266 6.95 14.88 -2.86
CA TRP A 266 6.92 13.63 -3.61
C TRP A 266 8.29 12.96 -3.53
N GLY A 267 8.34 11.81 -2.88
CA GLY A 267 9.58 11.06 -2.64
C GLY A 267 9.45 9.59 -3.02
N LEU A 268 10.59 8.93 -3.05
CA LEU A 268 10.68 7.50 -3.29
C LEU A 268 10.72 6.76 -1.94
N GLY A 269 9.97 5.69 -1.82
CA GLY A 269 9.99 4.85 -0.63
C GLY A 269 11.42 4.41 -0.26
N ALA A 270 11.81 4.65 0.99
CA ALA A 270 13.13 4.41 1.56
C ALA A 270 14.24 5.42 1.16
N ASP A 271 13.94 6.52 0.46
CA ASP A 271 14.92 7.58 0.14
C ASP A 271 15.23 8.54 1.31
N GLY A 272 14.45 8.45 2.40
CA GLY A 272 14.59 9.29 3.60
C GLY A 272 13.73 10.56 3.60
N THR A 273 12.94 10.84 2.55
CA THR A 273 12.04 12.00 2.44
C THR A 273 11.09 12.10 3.63
N VAL A 274 10.41 11.01 3.98
CA VAL A 274 9.47 10.98 5.10
C VAL A 274 10.16 11.31 6.43
N GLY A 275 11.36 10.77 6.67
CA GLY A 275 12.16 11.06 7.87
C GLY A 275 12.58 12.52 7.97
N ALA A 276 12.97 13.13 6.85
CA ALA A 276 13.31 14.55 6.76
C ALA A 276 12.08 15.43 7.06
N ASN A 277 10.92 15.10 6.50
CA ASN A 277 9.68 15.85 6.70
C ASN A 277 9.14 15.72 8.13
N LYS A 278 9.28 14.55 8.78
CA LYS A 278 9.02 14.38 10.22
C LYS A 278 9.93 15.28 11.08
N ASN A 279 11.19 15.39 10.70
CA ASN A 279 12.12 16.31 11.38
C ASN A 279 11.75 17.77 11.10
N SER A 280 11.36 18.13 9.88
CA SER A 280 10.96 19.50 9.52
C SER A 280 9.75 19.97 10.31
N ILE A 281 8.69 19.15 10.38
CA ILE A 281 7.47 19.52 11.12
C ILE A 281 7.75 19.64 12.63
N LYS A 282 8.66 18.80 13.14
CA LYS A 282 9.10 18.90 14.54
C LYS A 282 9.89 20.17 14.80
N ILE A 283 10.84 20.53 13.94
CA ILE A 283 11.58 21.80 14.06
C ILE A 283 10.62 22.98 14.08
N ILE A 284 9.65 23.02 13.17
CA ILE A 284 8.66 24.12 13.12
C ILE A 284 7.79 24.11 14.38
N GLY A 285 7.26 22.97 14.78
CA GLY A 285 6.36 22.85 15.91
C GLY A 285 7.03 23.17 17.25
N ASP A 286 8.27 22.73 17.46
CA ASP A 286 8.99 22.90 18.73
C ASP A 286 9.58 24.32 18.91
N ASN A 287 9.88 25.03 17.80
CA ASN A 287 10.62 26.29 17.83
C ASN A 287 9.80 27.52 17.37
N THR A 288 8.52 27.36 17.07
CA THR A 288 7.62 28.45 16.70
C THR A 288 6.32 28.36 17.48
N ASP A 289 5.55 29.45 17.48
CA ASP A 289 4.19 29.50 18.00
C ASP A 289 3.12 28.97 17.01
N MET A 290 3.55 28.43 15.86
CA MET A 290 2.66 27.87 14.86
C MET A 290 2.06 26.54 15.32
N TYR A 291 0.80 26.33 14.93
CA TYR A 291 0.22 24.99 14.83
C TYR A 291 0.89 24.25 13.68
N ALA A 292 1.09 22.95 13.82
CA ALA A 292 1.81 22.13 12.85
C ALA A 292 1.13 20.77 12.72
N GLN A 293 0.91 20.35 11.48
CA GLN A 293 0.33 19.06 11.12
C GLN A 293 1.13 18.44 9.98
N ALA A 294 1.41 17.16 10.06
CA ALA A 294 1.94 16.39 8.94
C ALA A 294 1.16 15.09 8.76
N TYR A 295 0.92 14.72 7.52
CA TYR A 295 0.36 13.44 7.14
C TYR A 295 1.25 12.78 6.08
N PHE A 296 1.45 11.46 6.21
CA PHE A 296 2.32 10.71 5.30
C PHE A 296 1.51 9.63 4.60
N ASP A 297 1.41 9.79 3.29
CA ASP A 297 0.75 8.83 2.40
C ASP A 297 1.80 7.94 1.72
N TYR A 298 1.51 6.66 1.65
CA TYR A 298 2.44 5.65 1.15
C TYR A 298 1.74 4.79 0.10
N ASP A 299 2.44 4.53 -1.00
CA ASP A 299 2.10 3.41 -1.88
C ASP A 299 2.25 2.10 -1.10
N SER A 300 1.46 1.11 -1.45
CA SER A 300 1.53 -0.24 -0.88
C SER A 300 2.88 -0.93 -1.08
N LYS A 301 3.66 -0.54 -2.08
CA LYS A 301 5.03 -1.05 -2.33
C LYS A 301 5.99 -0.55 -1.25
N LYS A 302 6.74 -1.47 -0.63
CA LYS A 302 7.66 -1.12 0.48
C LYS A 302 8.85 -0.29 0.05
N SER A 303 9.43 -0.58 -1.09
CA SER A 303 10.59 0.12 -1.61
C SER A 303 10.36 0.51 -3.05
N GLY A 304 10.71 1.75 -3.38
CA GLY A 304 10.48 2.27 -4.72
C GLY A 304 9.01 2.58 -5.04
N GLY A 305 8.11 2.50 -4.07
CA GLY A 305 6.78 3.07 -4.14
C GLY A 305 6.83 4.58 -3.95
N VAL A 306 5.83 5.30 -4.46
CA VAL A 306 5.71 6.73 -4.24
C VAL A 306 5.34 7.02 -2.77
N THR A 307 5.93 8.05 -2.20
CA THR A 307 5.53 8.60 -0.90
C THR A 307 5.15 10.06 -1.05
N MET A 308 4.06 10.46 -0.42
CA MET A 308 3.63 11.85 -0.40
C MET A 308 3.57 12.31 1.05
N SER A 309 4.29 13.40 1.35
CA SER A 309 4.24 14.05 2.66
C SER A 309 3.43 15.34 2.53
N HIS A 310 2.42 15.49 3.36
CA HIS A 310 1.56 16.66 3.43
C HIS A 310 1.85 17.40 4.72
N LEU A 311 2.36 18.62 4.66
CA LEU A 311 2.70 19.44 5.81
C LEU A 311 1.85 20.72 5.81
N ARG A 312 1.18 21.00 6.94
CA ARG A 312 0.45 22.24 7.18
C ARG A 312 1.00 22.93 8.42
N PHE A 313 1.18 24.23 8.34
CA PHE A 313 1.52 25.04 9.50
C PHE A 313 0.95 26.44 9.36
N GLY A 314 0.60 27.04 10.50
CA GLY A 314 -0.04 28.37 10.54
C GLY A 314 -0.31 28.82 11.95
N LYS A 315 -0.80 30.04 12.09
CA LYS A 315 -1.09 30.65 13.41
C LYS A 315 -2.47 30.27 13.94
N SER A 316 -3.32 29.67 13.12
CA SER A 316 -4.65 29.19 13.49
C SER A 316 -4.63 27.68 13.70
N PRO A 317 -5.49 27.12 14.59
CA PRO A 317 -5.66 25.67 14.72
C PRO A 317 -5.94 25.00 13.39
N ILE A 318 -5.30 23.86 13.12
CA ILE A 318 -5.44 23.10 11.89
C ILE A 318 -6.44 21.97 12.13
N LYS A 319 -7.58 22.04 11.44
CA LYS A 319 -8.64 21.03 11.48
C LYS A 319 -8.71 20.17 10.20
N SER A 320 -7.78 20.38 9.27
CA SER A 320 -7.76 19.80 7.93
C SER A 320 -7.26 18.36 7.97
N THR A 321 -8.11 17.38 8.27
CA THR A 321 -7.77 15.95 8.28
C THR A 321 -7.90 15.28 6.91
N TYR A 322 -7.80 16.05 5.83
CA TYR A 322 -7.80 15.63 4.42
C TYR A 322 -6.46 15.95 3.74
N LEU A 323 -6.22 15.36 2.57
CA LEU A 323 -4.98 15.56 1.81
C LEU A 323 -4.86 17.00 1.29
N ILE A 324 -3.64 17.46 1.06
CA ILE A 324 -3.39 18.74 0.40
C ILE A 324 -3.63 18.56 -1.09
N HIS A 325 -4.61 19.29 -1.63
CA HIS A 325 -4.92 19.38 -3.05
C HIS A 325 -4.55 20.72 -3.66
N GLN A 326 -4.27 21.72 -2.81
CA GLN A 326 -3.73 23.03 -3.19
C GLN A 326 -2.57 23.38 -2.27
N ALA A 327 -1.37 23.51 -2.84
CA ALA A 327 -0.12 23.68 -2.12
C ALA A 327 0.55 25.03 -2.44
N ASN A 328 1.16 25.63 -1.43
CA ASN A 328 2.05 26.77 -1.61
C ASN A 328 3.46 26.35 -2.05
N PHE A 329 3.86 25.14 -1.68
CA PHE A 329 5.15 24.56 -1.99
C PHE A 329 5.00 23.08 -2.38
N VAL A 330 5.60 22.69 -3.51
CA VAL A 330 5.70 21.29 -3.93
C VAL A 330 7.17 20.96 -4.19
N ALA A 331 7.65 19.86 -3.62
CA ALA A 331 8.97 19.32 -3.93
C ALA A 331 8.88 17.94 -4.57
N CYS A 332 9.62 17.74 -5.64
CA CYS A 332 9.83 16.47 -6.30
C CYS A 332 11.25 15.98 -6.04
N HIS A 333 11.39 14.94 -5.23
CA HIS A 333 12.70 14.41 -4.83
C HIS A 333 13.28 13.40 -5.83
N ASN A 334 12.46 12.82 -6.68
CA ASN A 334 12.88 11.89 -7.71
C ASN A 334 12.54 12.45 -9.10
N PRO A 335 13.54 12.74 -9.97
CA PRO A 335 13.29 13.34 -11.28
C PRO A 335 12.44 12.48 -12.20
N SER A 336 12.42 11.14 -12.00
CA SER A 336 11.57 10.24 -12.79
C SER A 336 10.06 10.36 -12.52
N TYR A 337 9.65 11.25 -11.60
CA TYR A 337 8.25 11.45 -11.26
C TYR A 337 7.60 12.60 -12.02
N VAL A 338 8.38 13.51 -12.54
CA VAL A 338 7.88 14.74 -13.13
C VAL A 338 7.03 14.53 -14.39
N ASP A 339 7.26 13.42 -15.09
CA ASP A 339 6.49 13.02 -16.27
C ASP A 339 5.39 11.96 -15.97
N LYS A 340 5.32 11.47 -14.72
CA LYS A 340 4.38 10.39 -14.32
C LYS A 340 3.21 10.85 -13.49
N TYR A 341 3.38 11.93 -12.71
CA TYR A 341 2.40 12.38 -11.73
C TYR A 341 2.00 13.85 -11.91
N ASN A 342 0.74 14.14 -11.72
CA ASN A 342 0.20 15.50 -11.72
C ASN A 342 0.51 16.22 -10.40
N MET A 343 1.78 16.61 -10.19
CA MET A 343 2.20 17.26 -8.95
C MET A 343 2.28 18.78 -9.02
N VAL A 344 2.62 19.34 -10.18
CA VAL A 344 2.76 20.79 -10.36
C VAL A 344 1.40 21.47 -10.40
N GLN A 345 0.39 20.79 -10.93
CA GLN A 345 -0.99 21.27 -11.00
C GLN A 345 -1.67 21.42 -9.64
N GLU A 346 -1.03 20.93 -8.57
CA GLU A 346 -1.49 21.13 -7.19
C GLU A 346 -1.00 22.44 -6.58
N LEU A 347 -0.13 23.20 -7.26
CA LEU A 347 0.36 24.49 -6.79
C LEU A 347 -0.67 25.58 -7.01
N VAL A 348 -0.80 26.45 -6.01
CA VAL A 348 -1.52 27.72 -6.16
C VAL A 348 -0.73 28.71 -7.04
N ASP A 349 -1.40 29.71 -7.60
CA ASP A 349 -0.74 30.78 -8.37
C ASP A 349 0.40 31.42 -7.56
N GLY A 350 1.57 31.55 -8.16
CA GLY A 350 2.77 32.09 -7.49
C GLY A 350 3.41 31.16 -6.46
N GLY A 351 2.94 29.92 -6.39
CA GLY A 351 3.54 28.86 -5.54
C GLY A 351 4.96 28.52 -5.94
N THR A 352 5.64 27.68 -5.13
CA THR A 352 7.03 27.29 -5.34
C THR A 352 7.14 25.82 -5.70
N PHE A 353 7.86 25.51 -6.78
CA PHE A 353 8.22 24.14 -7.18
C PHE A 353 9.72 23.92 -7.05
N LEU A 354 10.12 22.89 -6.32
CA LEU A 354 11.51 22.42 -6.18
C LEU A 354 11.67 21.04 -6.82
N LEU A 355 12.52 20.93 -7.83
CA LEU A 355 12.85 19.67 -8.50
C LEU A 355 14.27 19.23 -8.20
N ASN A 356 14.44 18.03 -7.65
CA ASN A 356 15.75 17.40 -7.54
C ASN A 356 16.11 16.74 -8.87
N CYS A 357 17.02 17.33 -9.62
CA CYS A 357 17.48 16.80 -10.90
C CYS A 357 18.89 17.30 -11.25
N PRO A 358 19.64 16.58 -12.14
CA PRO A 358 20.93 17.02 -12.64
C PRO A 358 20.80 17.93 -13.88
N TRP A 359 19.59 18.28 -14.31
CA TRP A 359 19.33 18.90 -15.60
C TRP A 359 19.62 20.40 -15.58
N ASP A 360 20.30 20.87 -16.61
CA ASP A 360 20.36 22.26 -17.00
C ASP A 360 19.12 22.66 -17.82
N MET A 361 19.09 23.86 -18.36
CA MET A 361 17.95 24.37 -19.14
C MET A 361 17.61 23.50 -20.36
N GLU A 362 18.61 22.97 -21.06
CA GLU A 362 18.41 22.06 -22.20
C GLU A 362 17.81 20.72 -21.72
N GLY A 363 18.30 20.20 -20.60
CA GLY A 363 17.76 19.00 -19.98
C GLY A 363 16.33 19.21 -19.51
N LEU A 364 16.01 20.35 -18.87
CA LEU A 364 14.65 20.68 -18.46
C LEU A 364 13.69 20.77 -19.65
N GLU A 365 14.13 21.39 -20.73
CA GLU A 365 13.34 21.49 -21.97
C GLU A 365 13.00 20.11 -22.55
N LYS A 366 13.93 19.17 -22.46
CA LYS A 366 13.78 17.80 -22.96
C LYS A 366 12.89 16.91 -22.07
N HIS A 367 13.01 17.05 -20.75
CA HIS A 367 12.42 16.09 -19.81
C HIS A 367 11.09 16.53 -19.20
N LEU A 368 10.80 17.85 -19.17
CA LEU A 368 9.52 18.32 -18.64
C LEU A 368 8.41 18.16 -19.68
N PRO A 369 7.29 17.50 -19.34
CA PRO A 369 6.11 17.46 -20.20
C PRO A 369 5.58 18.86 -20.51
N GLY A 370 4.96 19.02 -21.69
CA GLY A 370 4.41 20.31 -22.12
C GLY A 370 3.38 20.87 -21.13
N GLN A 371 2.50 20.04 -20.59
CA GLN A 371 1.53 20.45 -19.58
C GLN A 371 2.17 21.00 -18.29
N VAL A 372 3.31 20.43 -17.87
CA VAL A 372 4.05 20.91 -16.68
C VAL A 372 4.68 22.26 -16.96
N LYS A 373 5.33 22.43 -18.12
CA LYS A 373 5.90 23.71 -18.59
C LYS A 373 4.83 24.80 -18.65
N ALA A 374 3.69 24.49 -19.32
CA ALA A 374 2.59 25.43 -19.47
C ALA A 374 2.02 25.84 -18.12
N TYR A 375 1.84 24.92 -17.18
CA TYR A 375 1.35 25.23 -15.84
C TYR A 375 2.31 26.17 -15.11
N ILE A 376 3.61 25.85 -15.07
CA ILE A 376 4.64 26.66 -14.41
C ILE A 376 4.60 28.11 -14.95
N ALA A 377 4.54 28.28 -16.27
CA ALA A 377 4.59 29.60 -16.90
C ALA A 377 3.28 30.39 -16.73
N ASN A 378 2.10 29.74 -16.86
CA ASN A 378 0.81 30.42 -16.81
C ASN A 378 0.35 30.77 -15.39
N HIS A 379 0.83 30.02 -14.38
CA HIS A 379 0.48 30.25 -12.97
C HIS A 379 1.59 30.97 -12.18
N ASN A 380 2.61 31.51 -12.88
CA ASN A 380 3.71 32.25 -12.28
C ASN A 380 4.45 31.47 -11.17
N ILE A 381 4.62 30.16 -11.35
CA ILE A 381 5.25 29.30 -10.37
C ILE A 381 6.75 29.62 -10.27
N LYS A 382 7.24 29.83 -9.06
CA LYS A 382 8.65 29.99 -8.76
C LYS A 382 9.32 28.63 -8.88
N PHE A 383 10.13 28.44 -9.90
CA PHE A 383 10.73 27.15 -10.22
C PHE A 383 12.19 27.09 -9.79
N TYR A 384 12.55 26.07 -9.03
CA TYR A 384 13.90 25.83 -8.52
C TYR A 384 14.34 24.41 -8.80
N THR A 385 15.65 24.23 -9.05
CA THR A 385 16.30 22.93 -9.17
C THR A 385 17.44 22.77 -8.19
N ILE A 386 17.79 21.53 -7.86
CA ILE A 386 18.96 21.16 -7.06
C ILE A 386 19.44 19.76 -7.47
N ASP A 387 20.74 19.56 -7.65
CA ASP A 387 21.33 18.24 -7.88
C ASP A 387 21.79 17.62 -6.53
N GLY A 388 20.82 17.17 -5.76
CA GLY A 388 21.08 16.56 -4.45
C GLY A 388 21.91 15.28 -4.54
N ILE A 389 21.80 14.51 -5.64
CA ILE A 389 22.56 13.28 -5.84
C ILE A 389 24.05 13.58 -6.02
N LYS A 390 24.39 14.57 -6.83
CA LYS A 390 25.77 15.03 -7.02
C LYS A 390 26.34 15.55 -5.70
N ILE A 391 25.62 16.43 -5.02
CA ILE A 391 26.00 16.98 -3.69
C ILE A 391 26.25 15.84 -2.70
N GLY A 392 25.35 14.87 -2.60
CA GLY A 392 25.50 13.72 -1.69
C GLY A 392 26.72 12.86 -2.01
N LYS A 393 27.00 12.61 -3.29
CA LYS A 393 28.21 11.88 -3.75
C LYS A 393 29.49 12.64 -3.40
N GLU A 394 29.54 13.94 -3.65
CA GLU A 394 30.72 14.80 -3.35
C GLU A 394 31.06 14.87 -1.85
N ILE A 395 30.03 14.93 -1.00
CA ILE A 395 30.19 14.95 0.46
C ILE A 395 30.49 13.54 1.05
N GLY A 396 30.22 12.48 0.28
CA GLY A 396 30.41 11.10 0.72
C GLY A 396 29.18 10.46 1.38
N LEU A 397 27.99 11.06 1.27
CA LEU A 397 26.71 10.52 1.73
C LEU A 397 26.10 9.55 0.71
N GLY A 398 26.66 9.44 -0.51
CA GLY A 398 26.15 8.63 -1.58
C GLY A 398 24.78 9.13 -2.07
N GLY A 399 23.79 8.22 -2.15
CA GLY A 399 22.43 8.57 -2.56
C GLY A 399 21.54 9.15 -1.44
N ARG A 400 22.07 9.45 -0.27
CA ARG A 400 21.31 10.00 0.88
C ARG A 400 21.17 11.50 0.75
N ILE A 401 20.15 11.95 0.07
CA ILE A 401 19.93 13.37 -0.29
C ILE A 401 18.93 14.09 0.60
N ASN A 402 18.25 13.39 1.50
CA ASN A 402 17.18 13.93 2.31
C ASN A 402 17.55 15.17 3.11
N THR A 403 18.74 15.22 3.70
CA THR A 403 19.23 16.38 4.47
C THR A 403 19.48 17.60 3.56
N VAL A 404 19.99 17.35 2.35
CA VAL A 404 20.22 18.40 1.34
C VAL A 404 18.89 19.05 0.94
N LEU A 405 17.88 18.21 0.62
CA LEU A 405 16.56 18.68 0.18
C LEU A 405 15.77 19.33 1.31
N GLN A 406 15.92 18.87 2.55
CA GLN A 406 15.32 19.51 3.72
C GLN A 406 15.87 20.94 3.91
N SER A 407 17.17 21.14 3.74
CA SER A 407 17.77 22.46 3.83
C SER A 407 17.30 23.41 2.71
N ALA A 408 17.19 22.90 1.49
CA ALA A 408 16.61 23.62 0.36
C ALA A 408 15.16 24.06 0.65
N PHE A 409 14.34 23.15 1.24
CA PHE A 409 12.98 23.46 1.65
C PHE A 409 12.92 24.62 2.63
N PHE A 410 13.68 24.59 3.74
CA PHE A 410 13.66 25.67 4.72
C PHE A 410 14.06 27.02 4.12
N LYS A 411 15.03 27.02 3.20
CA LYS A 411 15.43 28.24 2.49
C LYS A 411 14.32 28.82 1.63
N LEU A 412 13.64 27.95 0.85
CA LEU A 412 12.66 28.39 -0.15
C LEU A 412 11.26 28.66 0.45
N ALA A 413 10.90 27.96 1.50
CA ALA A 413 9.60 28.11 2.13
C ALA A 413 9.54 29.27 3.14
N GLU A 414 10.69 29.83 3.56
CA GLU A 414 10.82 31.00 4.43
C GLU A 414 9.94 30.99 5.70
N ILE A 415 9.73 29.81 6.28
CA ILE A 415 8.85 29.61 7.44
C ILE A 415 9.48 30.18 8.71
N ILE A 416 10.79 29.97 8.84
CA ILE A 416 11.67 30.51 9.88
C ILE A 416 12.91 31.10 9.22
N PRO A 417 13.62 32.04 9.85
CA PRO A 417 14.82 32.62 9.26
C PRO A 417 15.85 31.55 8.88
N GLU A 418 16.48 31.69 7.69
CA GLU A 418 17.40 30.69 7.12
C GLU A 418 18.52 30.29 8.09
N GLU A 419 19.17 31.27 8.77
CA GLU A 419 20.24 31.00 9.74
C GLU A 419 19.76 30.18 10.93
N GLU A 420 18.54 30.47 11.42
CA GLU A 420 17.90 29.72 12.50
C GLU A 420 17.56 28.30 12.06
N ALA A 421 16.97 28.12 10.89
CA ALA A 421 16.66 26.81 10.32
C ALA A 421 17.92 25.94 10.20
N ILE A 422 19.00 26.48 9.66
CA ILE A 422 20.29 25.79 9.53
C ILE A 422 20.82 25.38 10.90
N SER A 423 20.77 26.29 11.90
CA SER A 423 21.21 25.99 13.25
C SER A 423 20.42 24.84 13.88
N LEU A 424 19.10 24.88 13.78
CA LEU A 424 18.21 23.85 14.32
C LEU A 424 18.39 22.50 13.60
N MET A 425 18.55 22.50 12.29
CA MET A 425 18.87 21.30 11.51
C MET A 425 20.21 20.68 11.95
N LYS A 426 21.24 21.49 12.15
CA LYS A 426 22.56 21.02 12.64
C LYS A 426 22.45 20.43 14.04
N ALA A 427 21.67 21.04 14.93
CA ALA A 427 21.41 20.50 16.27
C ALA A 427 20.70 19.15 16.20
N ALA A 428 19.67 19.01 15.36
CA ALA A 428 18.96 17.76 15.13
C ALA A 428 19.86 16.66 14.52
N ALA A 429 20.71 17.01 13.55
CA ALA A 429 21.68 16.10 12.97
C ALA A 429 22.69 15.58 14.01
N LYS A 430 23.17 16.47 14.89
CA LYS A 430 24.07 16.09 16.00
C LYS A 430 23.38 15.12 16.98
N ALA A 431 22.14 15.40 17.34
CA ALA A 431 21.36 14.55 18.24
C ALA A 431 21.13 13.15 17.63
N THR A 432 20.86 13.07 16.32
CA THR A 432 20.59 11.80 15.61
C THR A 432 21.86 10.99 15.34
N TYR A 433 22.91 11.65 14.88
CA TYR A 433 24.12 10.98 14.36
C TYR A 433 25.33 11.06 15.28
N GLY A 434 25.28 11.79 16.41
CA GLY A 434 26.41 11.97 17.32
C GLY A 434 27.05 10.65 17.79
N ARG A 435 26.23 9.63 18.02
CA ARG A 435 26.70 8.28 18.39
C ARG A 435 27.47 7.55 17.27
N LYS A 436 27.36 8.00 16.01
CA LYS A 436 28.03 7.41 14.84
C LYS A 436 29.40 8.05 14.57
N GLY A 437 29.78 9.06 15.34
CA GLY A 437 31.07 9.75 15.29
C GLY A 437 31.03 11.09 14.55
N ASP A 438 32.00 11.94 14.87
CA ASP A 438 32.08 13.35 14.41
C ASP A 438 32.15 13.48 12.89
N LYS A 439 32.78 12.53 12.20
CA LYS A 439 32.84 12.51 10.73
C LYS A 439 31.45 12.47 10.09
N ILE A 440 30.56 11.63 10.60
CA ILE A 440 29.21 11.51 10.07
C ILE A 440 28.39 12.76 10.38
N VAL A 441 28.57 13.35 11.57
CA VAL A 441 27.94 14.61 11.94
C VAL A 441 28.40 15.74 11.00
N GLN A 442 29.71 15.85 10.73
CA GLN A 442 30.25 16.87 9.83
C GLN A 442 29.72 16.72 8.40
N MET A 443 29.67 15.49 7.88
CA MET A 443 29.08 15.23 6.54
C MET A 443 27.62 15.72 6.45
N ASN A 444 26.83 15.56 7.53
CA ASN A 444 25.46 16.09 7.56
C ASN A 444 25.42 17.62 7.66
N TYR A 445 26.37 18.24 8.36
CA TYR A 445 26.50 19.70 8.38
C TYR A 445 26.84 20.25 6.99
N ASP A 446 27.78 19.62 6.31
CA ASP A 446 28.16 20.00 4.94
C ASP A 446 26.97 19.86 3.97
N ALA A 447 26.13 18.82 4.14
CA ALA A 447 24.92 18.61 3.37
C ALA A 447 23.85 19.69 3.63
N ILE A 448 23.68 20.12 4.89
CA ILE A 448 22.78 21.22 5.25
C ILE A 448 23.23 22.52 4.58
N ASP A 449 24.51 22.84 4.70
CA ASP A 449 25.07 24.08 4.14
C ASP A 449 25.01 24.07 2.61
N ALA A 450 25.28 22.93 1.96
CA ALA A 450 25.19 22.77 0.52
C ALA A 450 23.74 22.88 -0.01
N GLY A 451 22.78 22.28 0.69
CA GLY A 451 21.35 22.34 0.34
C GLY A 451 20.83 23.78 0.30
N ALA A 452 21.22 24.60 1.27
CA ALA A 452 20.85 26.01 1.29
C ALA A 452 21.56 26.86 0.20
N LYS A 453 22.80 26.50 -0.17
CA LYS A 453 23.62 27.32 -1.09
C LYS A 453 23.50 26.96 -2.56
N GLN A 454 23.20 25.70 -2.88
CA GLN A 454 23.25 25.16 -4.24
C GLN A 454 21.87 25.03 -4.92
N VAL A 455 20.84 25.57 -4.34
CA VAL A 455 19.53 25.74 -4.99
C VAL A 455 19.68 26.75 -6.13
N VAL A 456 19.18 26.39 -7.31
CA VAL A 456 19.22 27.22 -8.53
C VAL A 456 17.80 27.65 -8.88
N GLU A 457 17.57 28.94 -8.99
CA GLU A 457 16.34 29.51 -9.54
C GLU A 457 16.33 29.38 -11.06
N ILE A 458 15.26 28.93 -11.65
CA ILE A 458 15.11 28.75 -13.08
C ILE A 458 14.30 29.90 -13.64
N GLU A 459 14.91 30.63 -14.57
CA GLU A 459 14.24 31.68 -15.33
C GLU A 459 13.28 31.01 -16.32
N VAL A 460 11.97 31.03 -16.01
CA VAL A 460 10.94 30.32 -16.79
C VAL A 460 10.80 30.97 -18.16
N PRO A 461 11.02 30.24 -19.29
CA PRO A 461 10.89 30.81 -20.63
C PRO A 461 9.45 31.20 -20.96
N GLU A 462 9.23 32.33 -21.58
CA GLU A 462 7.90 32.77 -22.05
C GLU A 462 7.27 31.77 -23.03
N SER A 463 8.11 31.07 -23.82
CA SER A 463 7.67 30.03 -24.75
C SER A 463 6.96 28.84 -24.08
N TRP A 464 7.16 28.63 -22.77
CA TRP A 464 6.51 27.56 -22.05
C TRP A 464 5.01 27.78 -21.87
N LYS A 465 4.51 29.00 -21.98
CA LYS A 465 3.06 29.33 -21.90
C LYS A 465 2.24 28.59 -22.95
N ASP A 466 2.85 28.47 -24.15
CA ASP A 466 2.21 27.84 -25.30
C ASP A 466 2.73 26.41 -25.56
N ALA A 467 3.37 25.79 -24.57
CA ALA A 467 3.86 24.42 -24.69
C ALA A 467 2.71 23.46 -24.97
N ALA A 468 2.92 22.54 -25.92
CA ALA A 468 1.93 21.55 -26.31
C ALA A 468 1.56 20.67 -25.10
N ASP A 469 0.27 20.41 -24.91
CA ASP A 469 -0.19 19.46 -23.91
C ASP A 469 0.05 18.02 -24.43
N GLU A 470 1.24 17.48 -24.15
CA GLU A 470 1.60 16.11 -24.48
C GLU A 470 1.10 15.11 -23.41
N GLY A 471 0.52 15.64 -22.33
CA GLY A 471 0.11 14.84 -21.18
C GLY A 471 1.28 14.23 -20.41
N LEU A 472 0.96 13.38 -19.44
CA LEU A 472 1.96 12.60 -18.71
C LEU A 472 2.33 11.34 -19.49
N ALA A 473 3.53 10.82 -19.23
CA ALA A 473 4.00 9.59 -19.84
C ALA A 473 3.11 8.40 -19.46
N VAL A 474 2.53 7.74 -20.47
CA VAL A 474 1.81 6.49 -20.27
C VAL A 474 2.75 5.35 -20.66
N PRO A 475 2.96 4.35 -19.79
CA PRO A 475 3.78 3.19 -20.13
C PRO A 475 3.28 2.52 -21.41
N HIS A 476 4.20 2.11 -22.28
CA HIS A 476 3.85 1.34 -23.46
C HIS A 476 3.21 0.00 -23.04
N ILE A 477 2.03 -0.26 -23.56
CA ILE A 477 1.30 -1.52 -23.32
C ILE A 477 1.44 -2.39 -24.58
N ASP A 478 2.11 -3.54 -24.41
CA ASP A 478 2.19 -4.53 -25.50
C ASP A 478 0.81 -5.17 -25.74
N GLU A 479 0.23 -4.86 -26.89
CA GLU A 479 -1.09 -5.33 -27.31
C GLU A 479 -1.12 -6.84 -27.66
N ASN A 480 0.07 -7.47 -27.79
CA ASN A 480 0.17 -8.91 -28.08
C ASN A 480 0.09 -9.80 -26.82
N GLY A 481 -0.01 -9.19 -25.62
CA GLY A 481 -0.14 -9.89 -24.36
C GLY A 481 -1.53 -10.52 -24.15
N ARG A 482 -1.72 -11.11 -22.99
CA ARG A 482 -3.03 -11.69 -22.60
C ARG A 482 -4.08 -10.60 -22.46
N LYS A 483 -5.23 -10.81 -23.15
CA LYS A 483 -6.30 -9.82 -23.20
C LYS A 483 -6.84 -9.42 -21.84
N ASP A 484 -7.03 -10.36 -20.91
CA ASP A 484 -7.50 -10.11 -19.55
C ASP A 484 -6.55 -9.19 -18.76
N VAL A 485 -5.24 -9.37 -18.93
CA VAL A 485 -4.22 -8.51 -18.32
C VAL A 485 -4.20 -7.13 -18.97
N ILE A 486 -4.23 -7.07 -20.29
CA ILE A 486 -4.20 -5.80 -21.03
C ILE A 486 -5.42 -4.94 -20.70
N ASP A 487 -6.61 -5.53 -20.65
CA ASP A 487 -7.85 -4.83 -20.30
C ASP A 487 -7.78 -4.29 -18.85
N PHE A 488 -7.27 -5.08 -17.90
CA PHE A 488 -7.06 -4.66 -16.51
C PHE A 488 -6.04 -3.52 -16.41
N VAL A 489 -4.91 -3.64 -17.11
CA VAL A 489 -3.85 -2.62 -17.13
C VAL A 489 -4.38 -1.29 -17.68
N LYS A 490 -5.08 -1.31 -18.81
CA LYS A 490 -5.63 -0.11 -19.43
C LYS A 490 -6.72 0.56 -18.59
N ASN A 491 -7.63 -0.24 -18.04
CA ASN A 491 -8.83 0.28 -17.38
C ASN A 491 -8.59 0.65 -15.92
N ILE A 492 -7.65 -0.02 -15.21
CA ILE A 492 -7.45 0.15 -13.78
C ILE A 492 -6.01 0.51 -13.46
N GLN A 493 -5.03 -0.36 -13.81
CA GLN A 493 -3.66 -0.23 -13.32
C GLN A 493 -3.00 1.09 -13.72
N THR A 494 -3.17 1.53 -14.97
CA THR A 494 -2.57 2.78 -15.46
C THR A 494 -3.02 3.97 -14.62
N LYS A 495 -4.32 4.06 -14.30
CA LYS A 495 -4.89 5.12 -13.45
C LYS A 495 -4.36 5.06 -12.02
N VAL A 496 -4.32 3.86 -11.44
CA VAL A 496 -3.82 3.68 -10.06
C VAL A 496 -2.34 4.00 -9.97
N ASN A 497 -1.54 3.55 -10.95
CA ASN A 497 -0.10 3.85 -10.98
C ASN A 497 0.20 5.33 -11.19
N ALA A 498 -0.67 6.08 -11.89
CA ALA A 498 -0.59 7.53 -12.04
C ALA A 498 -1.09 8.32 -10.80
N GLN A 499 -1.48 7.65 -9.71
CA GLN A 499 -2.14 8.25 -8.53
C GLN A 499 -3.50 8.91 -8.85
N GLU A 500 -4.15 8.47 -9.93
CA GLU A 500 -5.45 8.95 -10.39
C GLU A 500 -6.60 7.95 -10.11
N GLY A 501 -6.38 6.99 -9.23
CA GLY A 501 -7.37 5.95 -8.87
C GLY A 501 -8.70 6.52 -8.36
N ASN A 502 -8.72 7.74 -7.85
CA ASN A 502 -9.94 8.44 -7.44
C ASN A 502 -10.93 8.68 -8.59
N SER A 503 -10.46 8.73 -9.83
CA SER A 503 -11.29 8.90 -11.03
C SER A 503 -12.00 7.62 -11.49
N LEU A 504 -11.64 6.47 -10.93
CA LEU A 504 -12.23 5.18 -11.33
C LEU A 504 -13.65 5.02 -10.76
N PRO A 505 -14.64 4.73 -11.61
CA PRO A 505 -16.00 4.44 -11.17
C PRO A 505 -16.10 3.03 -10.56
N VAL A 506 -17.16 2.77 -9.79
CA VAL A 506 -17.42 1.45 -9.19
C VAL A 506 -17.53 0.35 -10.25
N SER A 507 -18.10 0.65 -11.42
CA SER A 507 -18.23 -0.31 -12.54
C SER A 507 -16.90 -0.87 -13.03
N ALA A 508 -15.78 -0.13 -12.87
CA ALA A 508 -14.46 -0.63 -13.23
C ALA A 508 -14.05 -1.90 -12.46
N PHE A 509 -14.67 -2.14 -11.30
CA PHE A 509 -14.35 -3.26 -10.40
C PHE A 509 -15.38 -4.39 -10.40
N THR A 510 -16.44 -4.32 -11.22
CA THR A 510 -17.51 -5.34 -11.21
C THR A 510 -17.03 -6.72 -11.57
N ASP A 511 -16.10 -6.83 -12.53
CA ASP A 511 -15.49 -8.11 -12.92
C ASP A 511 -14.48 -8.66 -11.89
N TYR A 512 -14.11 -7.87 -10.90
CA TYR A 512 -13.16 -8.19 -9.83
C TYR A 512 -13.81 -8.11 -8.44
N ALA A 513 -15.16 -8.19 -8.37
CA ALA A 513 -15.91 -8.06 -7.12
C ALA A 513 -15.63 -9.17 -6.10
N ASP A 514 -15.09 -10.31 -6.55
CA ASP A 514 -14.60 -11.41 -5.72
C ASP A 514 -13.17 -11.18 -5.15
N GLY A 515 -12.53 -10.05 -5.50
CA GLY A 515 -11.16 -9.70 -5.08
C GLY A 515 -10.06 -10.35 -5.91
N SER A 516 -10.39 -11.05 -7.00
CA SER A 516 -9.39 -11.59 -7.93
C SER A 516 -8.70 -10.48 -8.73
N THR A 517 -7.47 -10.75 -9.19
CA THR A 517 -6.69 -9.90 -10.10
C THR A 517 -5.97 -10.76 -11.12
N PRO A 518 -5.80 -10.30 -12.38
CA PRO A 518 -5.11 -11.09 -13.38
C PRO A 518 -3.61 -11.21 -13.09
N SER A 519 -3.04 -12.40 -13.31
CA SER A 519 -1.63 -12.67 -13.10
C SER A 519 -0.74 -11.95 -14.13
N GLY A 520 0.39 -11.37 -13.71
CA GLY A 520 1.41 -10.82 -14.58
C GLY A 520 1.28 -9.34 -14.90
N SER A 521 0.37 -8.62 -14.25
CA SER A 521 0.18 -7.18 -14.47
C SER A 521 1.40 -6.32 -14.10
N SER A 522 2.27 -6.77 -13.20
CA SER A 522 3.52 -6.08 -12.84
C SER A 522 4.48 -5.86 -14.02
N ALA A 523 4.39 -6.67 -15.07
CA ALA A 523 5.22 -6.50 -16.27
C ALA A 523 4.99 -5.16 -17.00
N TYR A 524 3.85 -4.53 -16.75
CA TYR A 524 3.43 -3.27 -17.38
C TYR A 524 3.69 -2.04 -16.51
N GLU A 525 4.30 -2.18 -15.33
CA GLU A 525 4.55 -1.03 -14.46
C GLU A 525 5.70 -0.15 -14.94
N LYS A 526 6.82 -0.75 -15.32
CA LYS A 526 8.02 -0.05 -15.85
C LYS A 526 8.38 1.21 -15.05
N ARG A 527 8.57 1.06 -13.73
CA ARG A 527 8.69 2.19 -12.80
C ARG A 527 9.90 3.11 -13.04
N GLY A 528 11.02 2.57 -13.57
CA GLY A 528 12.22 3.35 -13.89
C GLY A 528 12.86 4.07 -12.72
N ILE A 529 12.87 3.44 -11.52
CA ILE A 529 13.28 4.08 -10.26
C ILE A 529 14.78 3.99 -9.95
N ALA A 530 15.54 3.17 -10.69
CA ALA A 530 16.95 2.97 -10.45
C ALA A 530 17.77 4.17 -10.99
N VAL A 531 18.74 4.65 -10.23
CA VAL A 531 19.74 5.61 -10.70
C VAL A 531 20.78 4.90 -11.56
N ASP A 532 21.28 3.77 -11.09
CA ASP A 532 22.24 2.93 -11.78
C ASP A 532 21.68 1.51 -11.97
N ILE A 533 21.93 0.90 -13.13
CA ILE A 533 21.54 -0.47 -13.48
C ILE A 533 22.76 -1.32 -13.81
N PRO A 534 22.68 -2.66 -13.73
CA PRO A 534 23.80 -3.51 -14.09
C PRO A 534 24.00 -3.54 -15.61
N ILE A 535 25.21 -3.28 -16.05
CA ILE A 535 25.67 -3.33 -17.43
C ILE A 535 26.52 -4.56 -17.63
N TRP A 536 26.14 -5.42 -18.59
CA TRP A 536 26.86 -6.66 -18.86
C TRP A 536 28.13 -6.43 -19.67
N GLN A 537 29.24 -7.01 -19.21
CA GLN A 537 30.55 -7.06 -19.83
C GLN A 537 30.83 -8.50 -20.29
N PRO A 538 30.51 -8.84 -21.57
CA PRO A 538 30.54 -10.23 -22.03
C PRO A 538 31.91 -10.91 -21.91
N ASP A 539 33.01 -10.18 -22.16
CA ASP A 539 34.38 -10.72 -22.11
C ASP A 539 34.79 -11.20 -20.72
N ASN A 540 34.20 -10.63 -19.67
CA ASN A 540 34.44 -10.99 -18.28
C ASN A 540 33.44 -12.03 -17.76
N CYS A 541 32.46 -12.47 -18.57
CA CYS A 541 31.41 -13.37 -18.13
C CYS A 541 31.85 -14.83 -18.18
N ILE A 542 31.66 -15.56 -17.07
CA ILE A 542 31.88 -17.00 -16.97
C ILE A 542 30.60 -17.82 -17.09
N GLN A 543 29.47 -17.20 -17.40
CA GLN A 543 28.16 -17.83 -17.62
C GLN A 543 27.67 -18.67 -16.42
N CYS A 544 27.88 -18.16 -15.21
CA CYS A 544 27.51 -18.87 -13.98
C CYS A 544 26.07 -18.64 -13.50
N ASN A 545 25.37 -17.62 -14.05
CA ASN A 545 23.99 -17.20 -13.76
C ASN A 545 23.72 -16.77 -12.29
N ARG A 546 24.78 -16.53 -11.46
CA ARG A 546 24.61 -16.07 -10.08
C ARG A 546 23.88 -14.72 -10.01
N CYS A 547 24.11 -13.84 -10.99
CA CYS A 547 23.45 -12.53 -11.08
C CYS A 547 21.92 -12.66 -11.22
N ALA A 548 21.45 -13.56 -12.09
CA ALA A 548 20.03 -13.85 -12.25
C ALA A 548 19.46 -14.53 -11.00
N TYR A 549 20.22 -15.45 -10.40
CA TYR A 549 19.81 -16.21 -9.22
C TYR A 549 19.50 -15.30 -8.03
N VAL A 550 20.36 -14.30 -7.73
CA VAL A 550 20.18 -13.41 -6.58
C VAL A 550 19.28 -12.21 -6.87
N CYS A 551 18.85 -12.01 -8.12
CA CYS A 551 18.04 -10.87 -8.47
C CYS A 551 16.64 -10.97 -7.83
N PRO A 552 16.25 -10.02 -6.93
CA PRO A 552 14.96 -10.08 -6.24
C PRO A 552 13.75 -9.88 -7.16
N HIS A 553 13.95 -9.22 -8.31
CA HIS A 553 12.87 -8.77 -9.18
C HIS A 553 12.85 -9.49 -10.54
N ALA A 554 13.71 -10.52 -10.72
CA ALA A 554 13.83 -11.26 -11.97
C ALA A 554 14.13 -10.41 -13.21
N VAL A 555 14.79 -9.26 -13.01
CA VAL A 555 15.14 -8.31 -14.10
C VAL A 555 16.39 -8.70 -14.88
N ILE A 556 17.11 -9.75 -14.44
CA ILE A 556 18.29 -10.28 -15.13
C ILE A 556 17.95 -11.65 -15.67
N ARG A 557 18.06 -11.81 -17.00
CA ARG A 557 17.78 -13.09 -17.67
C ARG A 557 18.99 -13.56 -18.46
N PRO A 558 19.50 -14.77 -18.16
CA PRO A 558 20.40 -15.47 -19.07
C PRO A 558 19.58 -16.06 -20.22
N VAL A 559 20.00 -15.81 -21.44
CA VAL A 559 19.31 -16.28 -22.64
C VAL A 559 20.26 -17.20 -23.43
N ALA A 560 19.77 -18.37 -23.82
CA ALA A 560 20.44 -19.26 -24.77
C ALA A 560 19.79 -19.04 -26.14
N LEU A 561 20.60 -18.62 -27.11
CA LEU A 561 20.18 -18.25 -28.45
C LEU A 561 20.74 -19.26 -29.47
N THR A 562 19.93 -19.66 -30.45
CA THR A 562 20.43 -20.26 -31.67
C THR A 562 21.22 -19.24 -32.51
N GLU A 563 21.96 -19.66 -33.53
CA GLU A 563 22.65 -18.70 -34.44
C GLU A 563 21.64 -17.79 -35.16
N GLU A 564 20.46 -18.32 -35.51
CA GLU A 564 19.37 -17.55 -36.14
C GLU A 564 18.79 -16.50 -35.19
N GLU A 565 18.48 -16.89 -33.92
CA GLU A 565 17.99 -15.98 -32.90
C GLU A 565 19.03 -14.89 -32.59
N ALA A 566 20.30 -15.24 -32.55
CA ALA A 566 21.38 -14.26 -32.33
C ALA A 566 21.52 -13.28 -33.52
N ALA A 567 21.29 -13.76 -34.75
CA ALA A 567 21.30 -12.90 -35.95
C ALA A 567 20.10 -11.95 -36.03
N ASN A 568 18.95 -12.36 -35.46
CA ASN A 568 17.72 -11.56 -35.42
C ASN A 568 17.63 -10.64 -34.19
N ALA A 569 18.64 -10.67 -33.31
CA ALA A 569 18.64 -9.87 -32.08
C ALA A 569 18.70 -8.36 -32.40
N PRO A 570 18.16 -7.49 -31.54
CA PRO A 570 18.22 -6.04 -31.70
C PRO A 570 19.65 -5.54 -31.91
N GLU A 571 19.81 -4.48 -32.69
CA GLU A 571 21.13 -3.87 -32.98
C GLU A 571 21.86 -3.49 -31.68
N GLY A 572 23.11 -3.90 -31.56
CA GLY A 572 23.94 -3.68 -30.37
C GLY A 572 23.80 -4.73 -29.26
N MET A 573 22.86 -5.65 -29.36
CA MET A 573 22.77 -6.77 -28.39
C MET A 573 23.96 -7.74 -28.58
N GLN A 574 24.76 -7.86 -27.53
CA GLN A 574 25.94 -8.74 -27.55
C GLN A 574 25.59 -10.18 -27.13
N SER A 575 26.23 -11.15 -27.74
CA SER A 575 26.18 -12.56 -27.35
C SER A 575 27.56 -13.20 -27.49
N ILE A 576 27.84 -14.24 -26.70
CA ILE A 576 29.10 -14.98 -26.72
C ILE A 576 28.84 -16.48 -26.89
N PRO A 577 29.79 -17.27 -27.38
CA PRO A 577 29.64 -18.72 -27.48
C PRO A 577 29.25 -19.33 -26.14
N MET A 578 28.27 -20.22 -26.13
CA MET A 578 27.80 -20.85 -24.89
C MET A 578 28.77 -21.92 -24.42
N ILE A 579 29.28 -21.83 -23.18
CA ILE A 579 30.20 -22.80 -22.60
C ILE A 579 29.51 -24.17 -22.49
N GLY A 580 30.05 -25.18 -23.15
CA GLY A 580 29.54 -26.56 -23.14
C GLY A 580 28.41 -26.87 -24.14
N MET A 581 27.99 -25.85 -24.94
CA MET A 581 27.04 -26.00 -26.06
C MET A 581 27.49 -25.11 -27.23
N PRO A 582 28.44 -25.57 -28.05
CA PRO A 582 29.12 -24.74 -29.06
C PRO A 582 28.18 -24.26 -30.16
N ASP A 583 27.04 -24.91 -30.39
CA ASP A 583 26.05 -24.56 -31.41
C ASP A 583 25.08 -23.48 -30.91
N MET A 584 25.33 -22.94 -29.72
CA MET A 584 24.49 -21.91 -29.12
C MET A 584 25.29 -20.69 -28.69
N LYS A 585 24.62 -19.53 -28.63
CA LYS A 585 25.11 -18.29 -28.05
C LYS A 585 24.48 -18.06 -26.68
N PHE A 586 25.19 -17.30 -25.85
CA PHE A 586 24.76 -16.92 -24.52
C PHE A 586 24.75 -15.39 -24.40
N ALA A 587 23.69 -14.84 -23.80
CA ALA A 587 23.59 -13.44 -23.47
C ALA A 587 23.02 -13.25 -22.05
N ILE A 588 23.36 -12.12 -21.42
CA ILE A 588 22.65 -11.61 -20.22
C ILE A 588 21.89 -10.36 -20.64
N THR A 589 20.59 -10.37 -20.41
CA THR A 589 19.72 -9.22 -20.61
C THR A 589 19.24 -8.64 -19.30
N VAL A 590 18.98 -7.34 -19.26
CA VAL A 590 18.57 -6.61 -18.05
C VAL A 590 17.39 -5.71 -18.38
N SER A 591 16.30 -5.84 -17.61
CA SER A 591 15.20 -4.87 -17.69
C SER A 591 15.60 -3.58 -16.99
N ALA A 592 15.81 -2.52 -17.76
CA ALA A 592 16.26 -1.22 -17.25
C ALA A 592 15.18 -0.57 -16.37
N TYR A 593 13.93 -0.60 -16.81
CA TYR A 593 12.82 0.07 -16.13
C TYR A 593 12.27 -0.69 -14.93
N ASP A 594 12.52 -1.99 -14.80
CA ASP A 594 12.07 -2.81 -13.66
C ASP A 594 13.19 -3.03 -12.63
N CYS A 595 14.42 -2.60 -12.93
CA CYS A 595 15.55 -2.68 -12.01
C CYS A 595 15.37 -1.67 -10.86
N THR A 596 15.69 -2.09 -9.62
CA THR A 596 15.66 -1.23 -8.42
C THR A 596 17.04 -0.68 -8.03
N GLY A 597 18.09 -0.96 -8.81
CA GLY A 597 19.45 -0.44 -8.56
C GLY A 597 20.16 -1.02 -7.32
N CYS A 598 19.71 -2.13 -6.76
CA CYS A 598 20.22 -2.67 -5.49
C CYS A 598 21.70 -3.14 -5.52
N GLY A 599 22.28 -3.41 -6.69
CA GLY A 599 23.66 -3.84 -6.85
C GLY A 599 24.00 -5.29 -6.43
N SER A 600 23.04 -6.08 -5.93
CA SER A 600 23.27 -7.47 -5.46
C SER A 600 23.90 -8.34 -6.53
N CYS A 601 23.47 -8.20 -7.79
CA CYS A 601 24.02 -8.95 -8.94
C CYS A 601 25.49 -8.63 -9.23
N ALA A 602 25.88 -7.35 -9.15
CA ALA A 602 27.26 -6.92 -9.34
C ALA A 602 28.14 -7.39 -8.16
N ASN A 603 27.60 -7.38 -6.93
CA ASN A 603 28.33 -7.84 -5.75
C ASN A 603 28.70 -9.34 -5.83
N VAL A 604 27.79 -10.22 -6.24
CA VAL A 604 28.02 -11.66 -6.32
C VAL A 604 28.74 -12.10 -7.60
N CYS A 605 28.92 -11.20 -8.57
CA CYS A 605 29.57 -11.53 -9.82
C CYS A 605 31.06 -11.84 -9.61
N PRO A 606 31.53 -13.08 -9.90
CA PRO A 606 32.96 -13.41 -9.75
C PRO A 606 33.81 -12.85 -10.90
N GLY A 607 33.22 -12.71 -12.08
CA GLY A 607 33.93 -12.30 -13.29
C GLY A 607 35.09 -13.21 -13.70
N LYS A 608 35.96 -12.71 -14.57
CA LYS A 608 37.25 -13.37 -14.97
C LYS A 608 38.42 -12.59 -14.36
N LYS A 609 39.34 -13.29 -13.73
CA LYS A 609 40.61 -12.70 -13.21
C LYS A 609 40.40 -11.51 -12.28
N GLY A 610 39.26 -11.46 -11.58
CA GLY A 610 38.89 -10.35 -10.69
C GLY A 610 38.11 -9.23 -11.35
N GLU A 611 37.97 -9.19 -12.66
CA GLU A 611 37.20 -8.22 -13.40
C GLU A 611 35.72 -8.63 -13.45
N LYS A 612 34.85 -7.76 -12.96
CA LYS A 612 33.40 -8.02 -12.90
C LYS A 612 32.79 -8.11 -14.31
N ALA A 613 31.89 -9.07 -14.52
CA ALA A 613 31.06 -9.15 -15.72
C ALA A 613 29.77 -8.30 -15.64
N LEU A 614 29.44 -7.79 -14.46
CA LEU A 614 28.37 -6.82 -14.25
C LEU A 614 28.92 -5.63 -13.47
N VAL A 615 28.81 -4.46 -14.05
CA VAL A 615 29.16 -3.17 -13.44
C VAL A 615 27.92 -2.28 -13.40
N MET A 616 27.78 -1.48 -12.34
CA MET A 616 26.66 -0.55 -12.26
C MET A 616 26.97 0.67 -13.13
N GLY A 617 26.03 1.11 -13.94
CA GLY A 617 26.13 2.27 -14.81
C GLY A 617 24.81 3.04 -14.87
N ASN A 618 24.88 4.31 -15.26
CA ASN A 618 23.75 5.22 -15.28
C ASN A 618 22.57 4.63 -16.07
N MET A 619 21.37 4.66 -15.47
CA MET A 619 20.15 4.07 -16.05
C MET A 619 19.73 4.82 -17.32
N GLU A 620 19.73 6.14 -17.30
CA GLU A 620 19.25 6.97 -18.40
C GLU A 620 20.08 6.76 -19.68
N GLU A 621 21.41 6.68 -19.56
CA GLU A 621 22.31 6.38 -20.67
C GLU A 621 22.12 4.96 -21.23
N ASN A 622 21.59 4.05 -20.44
CA ASN A 622 21.47 2.64 -20.78
C ASN A 622 20.01 2.16 -20.93
N ALA A 623 19.04 3.04 -20.83
CA ALA A 623 17.61 2.72 -20.93
C ALA A 623 17.23 2.01 -22.23
N GLY A 624 17.87 2.37 -23.35
CA GLY A 624 17.67 1.72 -24.65
C GLY A 624 17.97 0.22 -24.68
N LYS A 625 18.73 -0.31 -23.71
CA LYS A 625 18.99 -1.75 -23.56
C LYS A 625 17.77 -2.53 -23.08
N GLN A 626 16.66 -1.86 -22.72
CA GLN A 626 15.37 -2.51 -22.46
C GLN A 626 14.95 -3.40 -23.63
N THR A 627 15.17 -2.98 -24.86
CA THR A 627 14.87 -3.76 -26.06
C THR A 627 15.55 -5.13 -26.09
N PHE A 628 16.76 -5.25 -25.50
CA PHE A 628 17.48 -6.51 -25.40
C PHE A 628 16.80 -7.46 -24.41
N PHE A 629 16.27 -6.92 -23.32
CA PHE A 629 15.52 -7.70 -22.35
C PHE A 629 14.18 -8.16 -22.94
N ASP A 630 13.48 -7.27 -23.62
CA ASP A 630 12.19 -7.57 -24.23
C ASP A 630 12.34 -8.68 -25.27
N TYR A 631 13.34 -8.59 -26.14
CA TYR A 631 13.70 -9.65 -27.08
C TYR A 631 14.05 -10.97 -26.38
N GLY A 632 14.92 -10.90 -25.35
CA GLY A 632 15.33 -12.09 -24.58
C GLY A 632 14.17 -12.78 -23.86
N ARG A 633 13.12 -12.02 -23.49
CA ARG A 633 11.92 -12.55 -22.84
C ARG A 633 11.03 -13.36 -23.80
N GLU A 634 11.06 -13.02 -25.09
CA GLU A 634 10.33 -13.75 -26.14
C GLU A 634 11.01 -15.06 -26.55
N ILE A 635 12.31 -15.20 -26.30
CA ILE A 635 13.06 -16.42 -26.63
C ILE A 635 12.56 -17.60 -25.77
N PRO A 636 12.10 -18.69 -26.39
CA PRO A 636 11.57 -19.83 -25.66
C PRO A 636 12.66 -20.53 -24.82
N VAL A 637 12.26 -21.06 -23.67
CA VAL A 637 13.10 -21.92 -22.86
C VAL A 637 13.43 -23.20 -23.65
N LYS A 638 14.72 -23.52 -23.77
CA LYS A 638 15.20 -24.67 -24.55
C LYS A 638 15.38 -25.89 -23.64
N PRO A 639 14.60 -26.96 -23.84
CA PRO A 639 14.68 -28.17 -23.00
C PRO A 639 16.10 -28.78 -22.97
N GLU A 640 16.81 -28.77 -24.07
CA GLU A 640 18.19 -29.29 -24.17
C GLU A 640 19.19 -28.49 -23.33
N VAL A 641 18.98 -27.17 -23.16
CA VAL A 641 19.81 -26.33 -22.30
C VAL A 641 19.53 -26.66 -20.82
N VAL A 642 18.27 -26.80 -20.47
CA VAL A 642 17.85 -27.14 -19.09
C VAL A 642 18.33 -28.55 -18.74
N ALA A 643 18.24 -29.51 -19.64
CA ALA A 643 18.72 -30.87 -19.45
C ALA A 643 20.26 -30.90 -19.27
N LYS A 644 21.00 -30.13 -20.10
CA LYS A 644 22.45 -30.03 -20.04
C LYS A 644 22.97 -29.51 -18.71
N TYR A 645 22.41 -28.44 -18.20
CA TYR A 645 22.94 -27.78 -16.99
C TYR A 645 22.20 -28.20 -15.71
N LYS A 646 21.18 -29.03 -15.78
CA LYS A 646 20.33 -29.54 -14.69
C LYS A 646 19.62 -28.41 -13.90
N GLU A 647 18.32 -28.43 -13.89
CA GLU A 647 17.49 -27.42 -13.18
C GLU A 647 17.78 -27.35 -11.65
N THR A 648 18.37 -28.37 -11.08
CA THR A 648 18.77 -28.44 -9.66
C THR A 648 20.08 -27.69 -9.34
N THR A 649 20.68 -27.03 -10.34
CA THR A 649 21.89 -26.21 -10.16
C THR A 649 21.58 -24.73 -10.29
N VAL A 650 22.41 -23.86 -9.70
CA VAL A 650 22.30 -22.40 -9.83
C VAL A 650 22.26 -21.98 -11.30
N LYS A 651 23.15 -22.54 -12.12
CA LYS A 651 23.22 -22.22 -13.55
C LYS A 651 21.96 -22.69 -14.31
N GLY A 652 21.58 -23.95 -14.11
CA GLY A 652 20.50 -24.58 -14.89
C GLY A 652 19.10 -24.02 -14.54
N SER A 653 18.83 -23.79 -13.25
CA SER A 653 17.55 -23.23 -12.79
C SER A 653 17.22 -21.90 -13.45
N GLN A 654 18.23 -21.08 -13.71
CA GLN A 654 18.03 -19.71 -14.22
C GLN A 654 17.75 -19.65 -15.72
N PHE A 655 17.88 -20.75 -16.47
CA PHE A 655 17.38 -20.85 -17.84
C PHE A 655 15.87 -21.13 -17.91
N LYS A 656 15.24 -21.49 -16.78
CA LYS A 656 13.76 -21.63 -16.71
C LYS A 656 13.12 -20.28 -16.51
N GLN A 657 11.94 -20.11 -17.10
CA GLN A 657 11.15 -18.88 -16.92
C GLN A 657 10.79 -18.70 -15.44
N PRO A 658 11.11 -17.57 -14.81
CA PRO A 658 10.55 -17.24 -13.51
C PRO A 658 9.07 -16.88 -13.66
N LEU A 659 8.23 -17.42 -12.78
CA LEU A 659 6.81 -17.09 -12.70
C LEU A 659 6.50 -16.17 -11.51
N LEU A 660 7.52 -15.50 -11.00
CA LEU A 660 7.48 -14.34 -10.12
C LEU A 660 8.48 -13.32 -10.67
N GLU A 661 7.99 -12.18 -11.13
CA GLU A 661 8.81 -11.14 -11.78
C GLU A 661 8.31 -9.73 -11.48
N PHE A 662 9.21 -8.77 -11.38
CA PHE A 662 8.90 -7.35 -11.19
C PHE A 662 8.04 -7.05 -9.96
N SER A 663 8.32 -7.74 -8.86
CA SER A 663 7.57 -7.57 -7.61
C SER A 663 7.83 -6.22 -6.94
N GLY A 664 6.89 -5.77 -6.10
CA GLY A 664 7.02 -4.58 -5.26
C GLY A 664 7.93 -4.76 -4.04
N ALA A 665 8.81 -5.78 -4.02
CA ALA A 665 9.74 -6.03 -2.92
C ALA A 665 10.81 -4.95 -2.79
N CYS A 666 11.43 -4.88 -1.62
CA CYS A 666 12.55 -3.98 -1.34
C CYS A 666 13.73 -4.20 -2.30
N ALA A 667 14.47 -3.12 -2.58
CA ALA A 667 15.74 -3.22 -3.27
C ALA A 667 16.70 -4.14 -2.49
N GLY A 668 17.16 -5.23 -3.13
CA GLY A 668 18.00 -6.23 -2.47
C GLY A 668 17.27 -7.18 -1.50
N CYS A 669 15.95 -7.33 -1.63
CA CYS A 669 15.16 -8.27 -0.82
C CYS A 669 15.79 -9.67 -0.78
N GLY A 670 15.87 -10.25 0.41
CA GLY A 670 16.40 -11.59 0.63
C GLY A 670 15.39 -12.73 0.44
N GLU A 671 14.09 -12.43 0.39
CA GLU A 671 13.02 -13.44 0.31
C GLU A 671 12.64 -13.77 -1.14
N THR A 672 12.44 -12.76 -1.97
CA THR A 672 11.94 -12.95 -3.34
C THR A 672 12.84 -13.76 -4.26
N PRO A 673 14.18 -13.83 -4.11
CA PRO A 673 15.01 -14.78 -4.86
C PRO A 673 14.63 -16.26 -4.60
N TYR A 674 14.26 -16.62 -3.36
CA TYR A 674 13.79 -17.97 -3.04
C TYR A 674 12.41 -18.26 -3.66
N ALA A 675 11.46 -17.33 -3.50
CA ALA A 675 10.13 -17.45 -4.12
C ALA A 675 10.23 -17.57 -5.65
N LYS A 676 11.08 -16.75 -6.28
CA LYS A 676 11.37 -16.83 -7.72
C LYS A 676 11.91 -18.19 -8.12
N LEU A 677 12.93 -18.71 -7.41
CA LEU A 677 13.51 -20.02 -7.70
C LEU A 677 12.46 -21.13 -7.62
N ILE A 678 11.62 -21.11 -6.59
CA ILE A 678 10.56 -22.10 -6.42
C ILE A 678 9.55 -22.02 -7.57
N THR A 679 9.20 -20.80 -8.03
CA THR A 679 8.34 -20.66 -9.20
C THR A 679 9.00 -21.16 -10.49
N GLN A 680 10.31 -21.04 -10.64
CA GLN A 680 11.05 -21.61 -11.79
C GLN A 680 11.01 -23.14 -11.80
N LEU A 681 11.01 -23.77 -10.63
CA LEU A 681 11.04 -25.23 -10.49
C LEU A 681 9.63 -25.87 -10.49
N PHE A 682 8.65 -25.19 -9.91
CA PHE A 682 7.33 -25.78 -9.62
C PHE A 682 6.16 -24.93 -10.10
N GLY A 683 6.39 -23.69 -10.57
CA GLY A 683 5.37 -22.64 -10.74
C GLY A 683 4.15 -23.03 -11.56
N GLU A 684 4.30 -23.81 -12.63
CA GLU A 684 3.20 -24.27 -13.49
C GLU A 684 2.17 -25.16 -12.76
N ARG A 685 2.49 -25.67 -11.60
CA ARG A 685 1.69 -26.61 -10.81
C ARG A 685 1.60 -26.24 -9.33
N MET A 686 1.87 -24.97 -8.98
CA MET A 686 1.91 -24.51 -7.59
C MET A 686 0.55 -24.00 -7.12
N TYR A 687 0.19 -24.41 -5.91
CA TYR A 687 -0.72 -23.69 -5.03
C TYR A 687 0.08 -23.01 -3.94
N ILE A 688 -0.24 -21.76 -3.64
CA ILE A 688 0.42 -20.96 -2.61
C ILE A 688 -0.62 -20.45 -1.62
N ALA A 689 -0.52 -20.88 -0.37
CA ALA A 689 -1.15 -20.25 0.77
C ALA A 689 -0.17 -19.21 1.32
N ASN A 690 -0.59 -17.95 1.39
CA ASN A 690 0.29 -16.85 1.77
C ASN A 690 -0.17 -16.21 3.07
N ALA A 691 0.77 -15.98 4.00
CA ALA A 691 0.51 -15.22 5.22
C ALA A 691 0.56 -13.72 4.96
N THR A 692 -0.38 -12.97 5.52
CA THR A 692 -0.37 -11.51 5.48
C THR A 692 0.95 -10.96 6.03
N GLY A 693 1.59 -10.07 5.29
CA GLY A 693 2.90 -9.48 5.65
C GLY A 693 3.67 -9.06 4.41
N CYS A 694 5.01 -9.15 4.43
CA CYS A 694 5.86 -8.80 3.28
C CYS A 694 5.47 -9.57 2.01
N SER A 695 5.22 -10.87 2.14
CA SER A 695 4.89 -11.73 1.00
C SER A 695 3.53 -11.42 0.36
N SER A 696 2.58 -10.85 1.09
CA SER A 696 1.34 -10.32 0.51
C SER A 696 1.58 -9.01 -0.23
N ILE A 697 2.44 -8.14 0.30
CA ILE A 697 2.73 -6.84 -0.32
C ILE A 697 3.53 -7.01 -1.62
N TRP A 698 4.60 -7.81 -1.62
CA TRP A 698 5.34 -8.04 -2.86
C TRP A 698 4.69 -9.08 -3.78
N GLY A 699 3.77 -9.89 -3.28
CA GLY A 699 3.14 -10.98 -4.04
C GLY A 699 1.84 -10.60 -4.74
N ASN A 700 1.02 -9.72 -4.15
CA ASN A 700 -0.22 -9.22 -4.76
C ASN A 700 -0.71 -7.95 -4.05
N SER A 701 -0.11 -6.82 -4.37
CA SER A 701 -0.61 -5.51 -3.96
C SER A 701 -1.31 -4.87 -5.15
N SER A 702 -2.64 -4.96 -5.19
CA SER A 702 -3.42 -4.42 -6.31
C SER A 702 -3.03 -2.96 -6.63
N PRO A 703 -2.84 -2.62 -7.90
CA PRO A 703 -3.15 -3.39 -9.11
C PRO A 703 -2.03 -4.31 -9.60
N SER A 704 -0.92 -4.45 -8.87
CA SER A 704 0.28 -5.13 -9.35
C SER A 704 0.31 -6.59 -8.93
N THR A 705 0.34 -7.50 -9.89
CA THR A 705 0.48 -8.95 -9.67
C THR A 705 1.77 -9.45 -10.33
N PRO A 706 2.82 -9.77 -9.54
CA PRO A 706 4.10 -10.23 -10.06
C PRO A 706 4.12 -11.73 -10.41
N TYR A 707 3.24 -12.53 -9.85
CA TYR A 707 3.06 -13.90 -10.30
C TYR A 707 2.49 -13.91 -11.72
N THR A 708 3.12 -14.70 -12.60
CA THR A 708 2.76 -14.75 -14.01
C THR A 708 2.57 -16.21 -14.48
N VAL A 709 2.35 -16.40 -15.76
CA VAL A 709 2.07 -17.71 -16.35
C VAL A 709 3.07 -18.08 -17.43
N THR A 710 3.17 -19.38 -17.72
CA THR A 710 3.87 -19.91 -18.90
C THR A 710 3.13 -19.54 -20.18
N PRO A 711 3.74 -19.73 -21.37
CA PRO A 711 3.04 -19.57 -22.66
C PRO A 711 1.76 -20.40 -22.79
N GLU A 712 1.70 -21.55 -22.09
CA GLU A 712 0.52 -22.42 -22.04
C GLU A 712 -0.55 -21.95 -21.04
N GLY A 713 -0.36 -20.80 -20.37
CA GLY A 713 -1.30 -20.22 -19.42
C GLY A 713 -1.27 -20.86 -18.03
N LYS A 714 -0.27 -21.68 -17.70
CA LYS A 714 -0.12 -22.31 -16.39
C LYS A 714 0.80 -21.47 -15.48
N GLY A 715 0.42 -21.32 -14.21
CA GLY A 715 1.22 -20.55 -13.24
C GLY A 715 0.76 -20.76 -11.80
N PRO A 716 1.43 -20.09 -10.84
CA PRO A 716 1.05 -20.19 -9.43
C PRO A 716 -0.37 -19.70 -9.17
N ALA A 717 -1.16 -20.55 -8.49
CA ALA A 717 -2.44 -20.16 -7.90
C ALA A 717 -2.18 -19.71 -6.45
N TRP A 718 -2.41 -18.44 -6.16
CA TRP A 718 -2.06 -17.79 -4.91
C TRP A 718 -3.30 -17.27 -4.19
N SER A 719 -3.39 -17.52 -2.88
CA SER A 719 -4.41 -16.91 -2.02
C SER A 719 -3.78 -16.44 -0.72
N ASN A 720 -4.15 -15.21 -0.32
CA ASN A 720 -3.75 -14.67 0.96
C ASN A 720 -4.63 -15.24 2.08
N SER A 721 -4.01 -15.46 3.25
CA SER A 721 -4.67 -15.82 4.50
C SER A 721 -4.25 -14.85 5.61
N LEU A 722 -4.77 -15.04 6.81
CA LEU A 722 -4.36 -14.27 7.97
C LEU A 722 -2.95 -14.68 8.41
N PHE A 723 -2.34 -13.83 9.21
CA PHE A 723 -1.02 -14.06 9.77
C PHE A 723 -1.00 -15.29 10.68
N GLU A 724 -2.10 -15.50 11.40
CA GLU A 724 -2.22 -16.50 12.46
C GLU A 724 -2.57 -17.91 11.95
N ASP A 725 -3.21 -18.05 10.78
CA ASP A 725 -3.82 -19.30 10.32
C ASP A 725 -3.26 -19.87 9.00
N ASN A 726 -2.21 -19.26 8.45
CA ASN A 726 -1.76 -19.59 7.10
C ASN A 726 -1.26 -21.03 6.96
N ALA A 727 -0.64 -21.58 7.99
CA ALA A 727 -0.15 -22.95 7.93
C ALA A 727 -1.30 -23.95 7.84
N GLU A 728 -2.33 -23.78 8.67
CA GLU A 728 -3.54 -24.61 8.66
C GLU A 728 -4.33 -24.43 7.36
N PHE A 729 -4.44 -23.19 6.86
CA PHE A 729 -5.07 -22.90 5.58
C PHE A 729 -4.39 -23.65 4.43
N GLY A 730 -3.05 -23.58 4.34
CA GLY A 730 -2.27 -24.29 3.34
C GLY A 730 -2.37 -25.83 3.46
N TYR A 731 -2.41 -26.34 4.69
CA TYR A 731 -2.64 -27.75 4.95
C TYR A 731 -4.04 -28.20 4.55
N GLY A 732 -5.06 -27.38 4.84
CA GLY A 732 -6.43 -27.61 4.38
C GLY A 732 -6.55 -27.68 2.85
N MET A 733 -5.84 -26.77 2.13
CA MET A 733 -5.77 -26.83 0.65
C MET A 733 -5.14 -28.16 0.17
N LEU A 734 -4.07 -28.63 0.81
CA LEU A 734 -3.45 -29.91 0.47
C LEU A 734 -4.39 -31.10 0.69
N LEU A 735 -5.10 -31.13 1.82
CA LEU A 735 -6.09 -32.18 2.13
C LEU A 735 -7.24 -32.19 1.10
N ALA A 736 -7.73 -31.01 0.73
CA ALA A 736 -8.79 -30.89 -0.30
C ALA A 736 -8.32 -31.43 -1.66
N GLN A 737 -7.11 -31.04 -2.09
CA GLN A 737 -6.52 -31.54 -3.35
C GLN A 737 -6.35 -33.07 -3.31
N ASN A 738 -5.82 -33.62 -2.23
CA ASN A 738 -5.62 -35.05 -2.07
C ASN A 738 -6.96 -35.80 -2.08
N THR A 739 -7.99 -35.29 -1.42
CA THR A 739 -9.32 -35.90 -1.40
C THR A 739 -9.93 -35.97 -2.79
N ILE A 740 -9.89 -34.87 -3.55
CA ILE A 740 -10.39 -34.83 -4.93
C ILE A 740 -9.60 -35.81 -5.81
N ARG A 741 -8.26 -35.74 -5.76
CA ARG A 741 -7.40 -36.61 -6.59
C ARG A 741 -7.58 -38.09 -6.26
N ASN A 742 -7.72 -38.48 -4.97
CA ASN A 742 -7.96 -39.86 -4.58
C ASN A 742 -9.31 -40.38 -5.10
N ARG A 743 -10.33 -39.54 -5.05
CA ARG A 743 -11.65 -39.86 -5.66
C ARG A 743 -11.52 -40.11 -7.17
N LEU A 744 -10.85 -39.19 -7.88
CA LEU A 744 -10.64 -39.33 -9.32
C LEU A 744 -9.74 -40.53 -9.67
N LYS A 745 -8.72 -40.81 -8.86
CA LYS A 745 -7.84 -41.99 -8.98
C LYS A 745 -8.67 -43.27 -9.01
N GLY A 746 -9.66 -43.40 -8.12
CA GLY A 746 -10.56 -44.58 -8.12
C GLY A 746 -11.37 -44.73 -9.42
N LEU A 747 -11.69 -43.64 -10.12
CA LEU A 747 -12.30 -43.72 -11.43
C LEU A 747 -11.28 -44.15 -12.52
N VAL A 748 -10.05 -43.66 -12.46
CA VAL A 748 -8.98 -44.07 -13.38
C VAL A 748 -8.59 -45.54 -13.17
N GLU A 749 -8.59 -46.05 -11.92
CA GLU A 749 -8.37 -47.48 -11.63
C GLU A 749 -9.38 -48.39 -12.31
N LYS A 750 -10.66 -47.98 -12.36
CA LYS A 750 -11.70 -48.70 -13.12
C LYS A 750 -11.43 -48.69 -14.62
N LEU A 751 -11.01 -47.56 -15.18
CA LEU A 751 -10.69 -47.47 -16.61
C LEU A 751 -9.45 -48.33 -16.96
N ALA A 752 -8.43 -48.34 -16.12
CA ALA A 752 -7.25 -49.20 -16.31
C ALA A 752 -7.61 -50.70 -16.28
N ALA A 753 -8.60 -51.08 -15.44
CA ALA A 753 -9.02 -52.46 -15.27
C ALA A 753 -9.89 -52.97 -16.45
N ASP A 754 -10.90 -52.18 -16.87
CA ASP A 754 -12.00 -52.69 -17.72
C ASP A 754 -12.36 -51.80 -18.93
N ALA A 755 -11.57 -50.77 -19.29
CA ALA A 755 -11.85 -50.00 -20.49
C ALA A 755 -11.71 -50.87 -21.76
N GLU A 756 -12.67 -50.78 -22.68
CA GLU A 756 -12.61 -51.49 -23.94
C GLU A 756 -11.64 -50.83 -24.92
N ASN A 757 -11.44 -49.54 -24.82
CA ASN A 757 -10.47 -48.79 -25.63
C ASN A 757 -9.08 -48.94 -25.05
N GLU A 758 -8.18 -49.59 -25.79
CA GLU A 758 -6.83 -49.91 -25.35
C GLU A 758 -5.97 -48.64 -25.11
N ASP A 759 -6.19 -47.57 -25.87
CA ASP A 759 -5.48 -46.31 -25.66
C ASP A 759 -5.87 -45.65 -24.32
N VAL A 760 -7.15 -45.66 -23.97
CA VAL A 760 -7.66 -45.18 -22.68
C VAL A 760 -7.10 -46.03 -21.54
N LYS A 761 -7.07 -47.36 -21.73
CA LYS A 761 -6.55 -48.28 -20.70
C LYS A 761 -5.07 -48.08 -20.46
N ALA A 762 -4.27 -47.94 -21.52
CA ALA A 762 -2.84 -47.71 -21.44
C ALA A 762 -2.54 -46.32 -20.78
N ALA A 763 -3.24 -45.28 -21.17
CA ALA A 763 -3.07 -43.96 -20.60
C ALA A 763 -3.52 -43.92 -19.13
N ALA A 764 -4.57 -44.64 -18.75
CA ALA A 764 -5.00 -44.78 -17.36
C ALA A 764 -3.94 -45.49 -16.52
N GLN A 765 -3.31 -46.54 -17.04
CA GLN A 765 -2.23 -47.22 -16.34
C GLN A 765 -0.99 -46.31 -16.17
N GLU A 766 -0.55 -45.58 -17.22
CA GLU A 766 0.54 -44.62 -17.15
C GLU A 766 0.27 -43.52 -16.09
N TYR A 767 -0.97 -43.01 -16.03
CA TYR A 767 -1.37 -42.04 -14.98
C TYR A 767 -1.21 -42.63 -13.56
N LEU A 768 -1.66 -43.88 -13.35
CA LEU A 768 -1.53 -44.54 -12.03
C LEU A 768 -0.06 -44.80 -11.65
N ASP A 769 0.76 -45.25 -12.60
CA ASP A 769 2.17 -45.51 -12.38
C ASP A 769 2.96 -44.23 -11.99
N THR A 770 2.53 -43.08 -12.50
CA THR A 770 3.13 -41.77 -12.22
C THR A 770 2.42 -40.98 -11.14
N TYR A 771 1.36 -41.49 -10.53
CA TYR A 771 0.45 -40.74 -9.63
C TYR A 771 1.14 -39.94 -8.52
N THR A 772 2.23 -40.44 -7.96
CA THR A 772 2.99 -39.79 -6.89
C THR A 772 4.13 -38.92 -7.40
N CYS A 773 4.46 -38.99 -8.70
CA CYS A 773 5.59 -38.25 -9.27
C CYS A 773 5.15 -36.95 -9.93
N GLY A 774 5.43 -35.82 -9.29
CA GLY A 774 5.08 -34.50 -9.84
C GLY A 774 5.77 -34.11 -11.15
N ALA A 775 6.91 -34.76 -11.47
CA ALA A 775 7.65 -34.50 -12.70
C ALA A 775 7.02 -35.14 -13.94
N THR A 776 6.37 -36.30 -13.80
CA THR A 776 5.86 -37.10 -14.92
C THR A 776 4.33 -37.19 -14.97
N ASN A 777 3.65 -37.02 -13.83
CA ASN A 777 2.21 -37.17 -13.74
C ASN A 777 1.43 -36.14 -14.57
N GLY A 778 1.99 -34.93 -14.78
CA GLY A 778 1.37 -33.91 -15.65
C GLY A 778 1.23 -34.44 -17.08
N THR A 779 2.31 -34.89 -17.70
CA THR A 779 2.33 -35.46 -19.06
C THR A 779 1.44 -36.70 -19.18
N ALA A 780 1.45 -37.57 -18.17
CA ALA A 780 0.56 -38.72 -18.14
C ALA A 780 -0.91 -38.33 -18.03
N THR A 781 -1.22 -37.28 -17.31
CA THR A 781 -2.57 -36.70 -17.25
C THR A 781 -3.03 -36.17 -18.60
N ASP A 782 -2.18 -35.42 -19.31
CA ASP A 782 -2.50 -34.86 -20.62
C ASP A 782 -2.79 -35.98 -21.63
N LYS A 783 -2.01 -37.08 -21.61
CA LYS A 783 -2.29 -38.26 -22.41
C LYS A 783 -3.62 -38.94 -22.07
N LEU A 784 -3.94 -39.07 -20.78
CA LEU A 784 -5.19 -39.64 -20.32
C LEU A 784 -6.39 -38.78 -20.78
N VAL A 785 -6.31 -37.47 -20.62
CA VAL A 785 -7.34 -36.53 -21.04
C VAL A 785 -7.55 -36.62 -22.57
N ALA A 786 -6.46 -36.60 -23.35
CA ALA A 786 -6.53 -36.72 -24.80
C ALA A 786 -7.16 -38.06 -25.26
N ALA A 787 -6.80 -39.17 -24.63
CA ALA A 787 -7.39 -40.46 -24.90
C ALA A 787 -8.89 -40.52 -24.57
N LEU A 788 -9.29 -39.88 -23.44
CA LEU A 788 -10.70 -39.78 -23.05
C LEU A 788 -11.50 -38.89 -24.00
N GLU A 789 -10.94 -37.78 -24.46
CA GLU A 789 -11.59 -36.87 -25.42
C GLU A 789 -11.78 -37.55 -26.79
N ALA A 790 -10.78 -38.33 -27.25
CA ALA A 790 -10.82 -39.06 -28.51
C ALA A 790 -11.73 -40.31 -28.47
N CYS A 791 -11.92 -40.93 -27.32
CA CYS A 791 -12.73 -42.15 -27.18
C CYS A 791 -14.21 -41.83 -27.39
N GLY A 792 -14.86 -42.55 -28.32
CA GLY A 792 -16.31 -42.54 -28.54
C GLY A 792 -17.13 -43.25 -27.47
N CYS A 793 -16.48 -43.70 -26.37
CA CYS A 793 -17.12 -44.46 -25.29
C CYS A 793 -18.08 -43.59 -24.47
N ASP A 794 -19.25 -44.14 -24.14
CA ASP A 794 -20.23 -43.53 -23.25
C ASP A 794 -20.11 -44.17 -21.84
N ARG A 795 -19.18 -43.65 -21.05
CA ARG A 795 -18.93 -44.12 -19.67
C ARG A 795 -19.04 -42.94 -18.67
N ALA A 796 -19.66 -43.22 -17.55
CA ALA A 796 -19.81 -42.22 -16.46
C ALA A 796 -18.47 -41.75 -15.94
N GLU A 797 -17.46 -42.64 -15.81
CA GLU A 797 -16.10 -42.33 -15.40
C GLU A 797 -15.45 -41.31 -16.35
N LYS A 798 -15.61 -41.45 -17.66
CA LYS A 798 -15.10 -40.50 -18.65
C LYS A 798 -15.69 -39.12 -18.44
N ALA A 799 -17.03 -39.03 -18.32
CA ALA A 799 -17.70 -37.74 -18.14
C ALA A 799 -17.25 -37.04 -16.86
N GLU A 800 -17.13 -37.79 -15.75
CA GLU A 800 -16.66 -37.22 -14.46
C GLU A 800 -15.21 -36.83 -14.48
N LEU A 801 -14.31 -37.58 -15.09
CA LEU A 801 -12.88 -37.27 -15.21
C LEU A 801 -12.67 -36.05 -16.11
N LEU A 802 -13.34 -35.92 -17.23
CA LEU A 802 -13.25 -34.77 -18.12
C LEU A 802 -13.79 -33.49 -17.45
N LYS A 803 -14.88 -33.60 -16.69
CA LYS A 803 -15.43 -32.49 -15.88
C LYS A 803 -14.42 -31.97 -14.83
N ASN A 804 -13.61 -32.86 -14.28
CA ASN A 804 -12.64 -32.56 -13.23
C ASN A 804 -11.17 -32.66 -13.70
N LYS A 805 -10.91 -32.53 -15.00
CA LYS A 805 -9.58 -32.77 -15.59
C LYS A 805 -8.48 -31.92 -14.98
N ASP A 806 -8.78 -30.68 -14.52
CA ASP A 806 -7.82 -29.76 -13.93
C ASP A 806 -7.30 -30.23 -12.56
N PHE A 807 -8.01 -31.15 -11.90
CA PHE A 807 -7.60 -31.74 -10.61
C PHE A 807 -6.87 -33.08 -10.73
N LEU A 808 -6.70 -33.62 -11.92
CA LEU A 808 -6.04 -34.94 -12.11
C LEU A 808 -4.53 -34.87 -11.85
N ALA A 809 -3.84 -33.91 -12.47
CA ALA A 809 -2.38 -33.80 -12.37
C ALA A 809 -1.94 -33.48 -10.93
N LYS A 810 -0.78 -34.05 -10.53
CA LYS A 810 -0.18 -33.79 -9.23
C LYS A 810 0.27 -32.34 -9.15
N LYS A 811 -0.32 -31.58 -8.22
CA LYS A 811 0.05 -30.21 -7.88
C LYS A 811 1.10 -30.18 -6.76
N SER A 812 1.69 -29.03 -6.54
CA SER A 812 2.65 -28.74 -5.48
C SER A 812 2.04 -27.71 -4.55
N GLN A 813 1.91 -28.03 -3.26
CA GLN A 813 1.35 -27.12 -2.25
C GLN A 813 2.47 -26.43 -1.49
N TRP A 814 2.39 -25.12 -1.35
CA TRP A 814 3.35 -24.27 -0.68
C TRP A 814 2.66 -23.34 0.32
N ILE A 815 3.37 -23.08 1.40
CA ILE A 815 3.00 -22.09 2.42
C ILE A 815 4.09 -21.03 2.39
N PHE A 816 3.71 -19.78 2.07
CA PHE A 816 4.60 -18.64 2.02
C PHE A 816 4.26 -17.63 3.10
N GLY A 817 5.27 -16.95 3.62
CA GLY A 817 5.15 -15.84 4.56
C GLY A 817 6.43 -15.03 4.58
N GLY A 818 6.36 -13.80 5.11
CA GLY A 818 7.52 -12.96 5.34
C GLY A 818 8.31 -13.42 6.57
N ASP A 819 9.45 -12.75 6.80
CA ASP A 819 10.35 -13.01 7.95
C ASP A 819 9.63 -12.87 9.30
N GLY A 820 8.79 -11.81 9.47
CA GLY A 820 8.01 -11.63 10.69
C GLY A 820 7.08 -12.79 10.98
N TRP A 821 6.41 -13.32 9.95
CA TRP A 821 5.57 -14.51 10.09
C TRP A 821 6.39 -15.76 10.43
N ALA A 822 7.51 -15.96 9.73
CA ALA A 822 8.27 -17.20 9.83
C ALA A 822 9.08 -17.32 11.12
N TYR A 823 9.51 -16.20 11.74
CA TYR A 823 10.43 -16.20 12.87
C TYR A 823 9.88 -15.53 14.13
N ASP A 824 9.10 -14.44 14.01
CA ASP A 824 8.79 -13.59 15.15
C ASP A 824 7.51 -14.01 15.88
N ILE A 825 6.62 -14.75 15.23
CA ILE A 825 5.32 -15.17 15.79
C ILE A 825 5.16 -16.69 15.67
N GLY A 826 5.88 -17.47 16.50
CA GLY A 826 5.68 -18.89 16.71
C GLY A 826 5.62 -19.76 15.45
N PHE A 827 6.40 -19.43 14.42
CA PHE A 827 6.42 -20.10 13.11
C PHE A 827 5.07 -20.10 12.36
N GLY A 828 4.14 -19.17 12.69
CA GLY A 828 2.86 -19.01 12.00
C GLY A 828 1.98 -20.27 11.97
N GLY A 829 2.06 -21.12 13.00
CA GLY A 829 1.29 -22.36 13.11
C GLY A 829 1.91 -23.58 12.39
N VAL A 830 3.11 -23.46 11.82
CA VAL A 830 3.78 -24.58 11.10
C VAL A 830 4.03 -25.75 12.04
N ASP A 831 4.42 -25.52 13.28
CA ASP A 831 4.58 -26.55 14.31
C ASP A 831 3.29 -27.34 14.57
N HIS A 832 2.14 -26.65 14.62
CA HIS A 832 0.84 -27.27 14.77
C HIS A 832 0.47 -28.17 13.58
N VAL A 833 0.81 -27.77 12.37
CA VAL A 833 0.56 -28.58 11.15
C VAL A 833 1.48 -29.80 11.08
N LEU A 834 2.71 -29.69 11.62
CA LEU A 834 3.69 -30.80 11.61
C LEU A 834 3.48 -31.82 12.75
N ALA A 835 2.87 -31.39 13.86
CA ALA A 835 2.56 -32.27 15.00
C ALA A 835 1.36 -33.17 14.74
#